data_6c3c8db9caed88e5260a1f89b3ebcb71
#
_entry.id   6c3c8db9caed88e5260a1f89b3ebcb71
#
_cell.length_a   1.000
_cell.length_b   1.000
_cell.length_c   1.000
_cell.angle_alpha   90.00
_cell.angle_beta   90.00
_cell.angle_gamma   90.00
#
_symmetry.space_group_name_H-M   'P 1'
#
loop_
_entity.id
_entity.type
_entity.pdbx_description
1 polymer ?
#
loop_
_entity_poly.entity_id
_entity_poly.type
_entity_poly.pdbx_seq_one_letter_code
_entity_poly.pdbx_strand_id
1 'polypeptide(L)'
;MLGEEQTYALKNQKRSLDELSDELNDLLKSNNISKSLYDIFSIIDGVNASALPQTDTSWMSMVLHPMPSKLGEKLSVMRKNRFLSSIKNTTASSEERLVSLRNIMEKQNLQGYLIPRADEYQSEYLPKSSQRLAWLTGFDGSAGFAIVLKQRAAIFTDGRYTLQIRDQVDEKHFEIYNTAEMLPLDWLESNLSKNDCIGFDPWLHTCDEVIKISTVLESKDAEAIKLSKNLIDEIWLDRPPVPLGPITPHPEIYAGEAVASKFDTINTEMMKNEEDVVIISSPESIAWLLNIRGSDVARTPLPLSFLMLNKEGHAKLFVDQRKIVDETRNHLGNAVSILPIKEFGSELNSLARGSKKIRLDPKTCPAWVAEKFNSSSISIVHGDDPTLIPKAKKNKVELAGTRAAHIRDGAAFVRFLHWFSLNAKQGQLDEMNAATKLQNFREKDPLFKDLSFDTISGSGPNGAIVHYRVTEESNRTIELGDLYLIDSGAQYLDGTTDITRTIAVGDPGDEAKNYFTRVLKGHIAIASSKFPVGTNGSQLDALARAPLWAIGADYDHGTGHGVGSYLGVHEGPQRISKLPNSVSLQPGMIVSNEPGYYKSGAYGIRLENLLVVQSEIIPNSERAMLSFETITLAPFDRSMILNELLEDHEKSWLNNYHAWVRKQLLPLLSTNDGAWLIDATEPL
;
A
#
# COMPACT_ATOMS: atom_id res chain seq x y z
N MET A 1 14.06 19.24 -17.99
CA MET A 1 15.02 19.13 -19.12
C MET A 1 16.05 18.08 -18.72
N LEU A 2 16.00 16.91 -19.31
CA LEU A 2 17.13 15.98 -19.23
C LEU A 2 18.32 16.72 -19.84
N GLY A 3 19.40 16.92 -19.08
CA GLY A 3 20.53 17.72 -19.51
C GLY A 3 21.14 17.20 -20.81
N GLU A 4 21.75 18.09 -21.59
CA GLU A 4 22.39 17.80 -22.90
C GLU A 4 23.40 16.62 -22.84
N GLU A 5 24.00 16.38 -21.68
CA GLU A 5 24.88 15.21 -21.44
C GLU A 5 24.11 13.88 -21.43
N GLN A 6 22.89 13.82 -20.93
CA GLN A 6 22.05 12.60 -21.01
C GLN A 6 21.55 12.36 -22.42
N THR A 7 21.24 13.43 -23.17
CA THR A 7 20.87 13.35 -24.59
C THR A 7 22.05 12.93 -25.47
N TYR A 8 23.27 13.34 -25.13
CA TYR A 8 24.49 12.93 -25.80
C TYR A 8 24.88 11.49 -25.50
N ALA A 9 24.70 11.04 -24.25
CA ALA A 9 24.88 9.65 -23.85
C ALA A 9 23.88 8.72 -24.54
N LEU A 10 22.60 9.15 -24.68
CA LEU A 10 21.56 8.43 -25.42
C LEU A 10 21.83 8.30 -26.92
N LYS A 11 22.50 9.30 -27.55
CA LYS A 11 22.88 9.26 -28.98
C LYS A 11 24.07 8.35 -29.26
N ASN A 12 25.03 8.22 -28.35
CA ASN A 12 26.22 7.42 -28.52
C ASN A 12 26.13 5.97 -28.04
N GLN A 13 25.07 5.57 -27.34
CA GLN A 13 24.81 4.20 -26.88
C GLN A 13 23.78 3.41 -27.72
N LYS A 14 23.33 3.94 -28.85
CA LYS A 14 22.51 3.18 -29.79
C LYS A 14 23.39 2.18 -30.61
N ARG A 15 23.87 1.13 -29.94
CA ARG A 15 23.82 -0.17 -30.61
C ARG A 15 22.33 -0.41 -30.88
N SER A 16 21.96 -0.69 -32.12
CA SER A 16 20.56 -0.88 -32.44
C SER A 16 20.01 -2.00 -31.56
N LEU A 17 18.75 -1.90 -31.13
CA LEU A 17 18.09 -3.00 -30.39
C LEU A 17 18.17 -4.31 -31.17
N ASP A 18 18.30 -4.22 -32.48
CA ASP A 18 18.46 -5.34 -33.41
C ASP A 18 19.81 -6.06 -33.22
N GLU A 19 20.94 -5.32 -33.17
CA GLU A 19 22.29 -5.91 -32.92
C GLU A 19 22.34 -6.60 -31.53
N LEU A 20 21.77 -5.97 -30.51
CA LEU A 20 21.66 -6.57 -29.15
C LEU A 20 20.80 -7.82 -29.16
N SER A 21 19.74 -7.85 -29.97
CA SER A 21 18.83 -8.97 -30.11
C SER A 21 19.51 -10.17 -30.78
N ASP A 22 20.29 -9.93 -31.81
CA ASP A 22 21.03 -10.97 -32.51
C ASP A 22 22.10 -11.60 -31.60
N GLU A 23 22.91 -10.78 -30.91
CA GLU A 23 23.87 -11.26 -29.93
C GLU A 23 23.20 -12.05 -28.77
N LEU A 24 22.04 -11.61 -28.31
CA LEU A 24 21.27 -12.31 -27.27
C LEU A 24 20.77 -13.66 -27.78
N ASN A 25 20.24 -13.71 -29.01
CA ASN A 25 19.75 -14.94 -29.62
C ASN A 25 20.85 -16.01 -29.77
N ASP A 26 22.07 -15.59 -30.14
CA ASP A 26 23.23 -16.50 -30.23
C ASP A 26 23.65 -17.02 -28.86
N LEU A 27 23.60 -16.15 -27.82
CA LEU A 27 23.86 -16.59 -26.43
C LEU A 27 22.80 -17.54 -25.91
N LEU A 28 21.52 -17.34 -26.22
CA LEU A 28 20.44 -18.26 -25.85
C LEU A 28 20.66 -19.65 -26.47
N LYS A 29 20.96 -19.68 -27.78
CA LYS A 29 21.26 -20.94 -28.49
C LYS A 29 22.49 -21.65 -27.93
N SER A 30 23.58 -20.92 -27.69
CA SER A 30 24.83 -21.51 -27.17
C SER A 30 24.72 -22.04 -25.74
N ASN A 31 23.74 -21.57 -24.97
CA ASN A 31 23.44 -22.07 -23.62
C ASN A 31 22.25 -23.05 -23.59
N ASN A 32 21.79 -23.56 -24.75
CA ASN A 32 20.66 -24.49 -24.87
C ASN A 32 19.36 -24.00 -24.25
N ILE A 33 19.08 -22.69 -24.29
CA ILE A 33 17.85 -22.10 -23.74
C ILE A 33 16.76 -22.19 -24.79
N SER A 34 15.66 -22.85 -24.44
CA SER A 34 14.50 -23.05 -25.34
C SER A 34 13.59 -21.83 -25.50
N LYS A 35 13.74 -20.80 -24.62
CA LYS A 35 12.95 -19.58 -24.71
C LYS A 35 13.32 -18.76 -25.96
N SER A 36 12.31 -18.31 -26.68
CA SER A 36 12.50 -17.40 -27.82
C SER A 36 12.87 -16.00 -27.36
N LEU A 37 13.41 -15.17 -28.28
CA LEU A 37 13.62 -13.74 -28.00
C LEU A 37 12.33 -13.03 -27.59
N TYR A 38 11.20 -13.41 -28.16
CA TYR A 38 9.89 -12.87 -27.79
C TYR A 38 9.56 -13.18 -26.32
N ASP A 39 9.78 -14.41 -25.86
CA ASP A 39 9.59 -14.79 -24.46
C ASP A 39 10.50 -14.00 -23.53
N ILE A 40 11.77 -13.85 -23.90
CA ILE A 40 12.75 -13.07 -23.13
C ILE A 40 12.35 -11.59 -23.05
N PHE A 41 11.93 -10.99 -24.15
CA PHE A 41 11.46 -9.60 -24.16
C PHE A 41 10.19 -9.42 -23.33
N SER A 42 9.26 -10.36 -23.41
CA SER A 42 8.06 -10.36 -22.56
C SER A 42 8.40 -10.43 -21.07
N ILE A 43 9.40 -11.25 -20.69
CA ILE A 43 9.92 -11.30 -19.31
C ILE A 43 10.53 -9.94 -18.93
N ILE A 44 11.41 -9.39 -19.75
CA ILE A 44 12.09 -8.10 -19.47
C ILE A 44 11.07 -6.97 -19.32
N ASP A 45 10.08 -6.89 -20.20
CA ASP A 45 9.05 -5.85 -20.15
C ASP A 45 8.18 -5.97 -18.87
N GLY A 46 7.78 -7.20 -18.50
CA GLY A 46 7.08 -7.45 -17.26
C GLY A 46 7.93 -7.16 -16.02
N VAL A 47 9.24 -7.45 -16.05
CA VAL A 47 10.19 -7.10 -14.99
C VAL A 47 10.35 -5.58 -14.88
N ASN A 48 10.41 -4.86 -16.00
CA ASN A 48 10.44 -3.40 -15.99
C ASN A 48 9.14 -2.77 -15.48
N ALA A 49 8.01 -3.46 -15.60
CA ALA A 49 6.72 -3.04 -15.06
C ALA A 49 6.55 -3.41 -13.56
N SER A 50 7.41 -4.27 -13.03
CA SER A 50 7.42 -4.64 -11.61
C SER A 50 8.16 -3.62 -10.76
N ALA A 51 8.10 -3.77 -9.45
CA ALA A 51 8.78 -2.92 -8.48
C ALA A 51 10.29 -3.22 -8.32
N LEU A 52 10.84 -4.19 -9.05
CA LEU A 52 12.25 -4.54 -8.94
C LEU A 52 13.18 -3.39 -9.36
N PRO A 53 14.16 -2.99 -8.55
CA PRO A 53 15.17 -2.02 -8.93
C PRO A 53 15.86 -2.41 -10.25
N GLN A 54 16.29 -1.42 -11.05
CA GLN A 54 16.97 -1.68 -12.34
C GLN A 54 18.28 -2.48 -12.18
N THR A 55 18.91 -2.40 -11.02
CA THR A 55 20.12 -3.13 -10.67
C THR A 55 19.87 -4.55 -10.17
N ASP A 56 18.61 -4.89 -9.85
CA ASP A 56 18.25 -6.22 -9.38
C ASP A 56 18.37 -7.24 -10.52
N THR A 57 19.01 -8.36 -10.22
CA THR A 57 19.25 -9.46 -11.16
C THR A 57 18.52 -10.74 -10.80
N SER A 58 17.76 -10.76 -9.70
CA SER A 58 17.03 -11.95 -9.21
C SER A 58 16.08 -12.52 -10.27
N TRP A 59 15.48 -11.67 -11.11
CA TRP A 59 14.59 -12.03 -12.20
C TRP A 59 15.25 -12.91 -13.28
N MET A 60 16.58 -12.89 -13.39
CA MET A 60 17.30 -13.69 -14.39
C MET A 60 17.10 -15.19 -14.17
N SER A 61 16.79 -15.62 -12.94
CA SER A 61 16.42 -17.01 -12.62
C SER A 61 15.15 -17.46 -13.34
N MET A 62 14.29 -16.52 -13.78
CA MET A 62 13.13 -16.81 -14.62
C MET A 62 13.53 -17.19 -16.06
N VAL A 63 14.74 -16.85 -16.49
CA VAL A 63 15.30 -17.19 -17.79
C VAL A 63 16.10 -18.49 -17.70
N LEU A 64 17.07 -18.55 -16.81
CA LEU A 64 17.93 -19.70 -16.57
C LEU A 64 18.57 -19.61 -15.17
N HIS A 65 18.71 -20.76 -14.51
CA HIS A 65 19.48 -20.87 -13.26
C HIS A 65 20.34 -22.15 -13.27
N PRO A 66 21.65 -22.08 -12.99
CA PRO A 66 22.45 -20.88 -12.76
C PRO A 66 22.64 -20.04 -14.03
N MET A 67 22.79 -18.71 -13.88
CA MET A 67 22.92 -17.76 -15.00
C MET A 67 24.38 -17.64 -15.43
N PRO A 68 24.74 -17.94 -16.72
CA PRO A 68 26.07 -17.66 -17.24
C PRO A 68 26.36 -16.16 -17.26
N SER A 69 27.58 -15.74 -16.82
CA SER A 69 27.93 -14.32 -16.64
C SER A 69 27.71 -13.47 -17.91
N LYS A 70 28.18 -13.93 -19.07
CA LYS A 70 28.00 -13.19 -20.34
C LYS A 70 26.53 -13.02 -20.74
N LEU A 71 25.69 -14.04 -20.47
CA LEU A 71 24.26 -13.96 -20.73
C LEU A 71 23.60 -12.98 -19.76
N GLY A 72 23.94 -13.04 -18.46
CA GLY A 72 23.43 -12.15 -17.44
C GLY A 72 23.77 -10.68 -17.72
N GLU A 73 25.04 -10.39 -18.11
CA GLU A 73 25.45 -9.04 -18.53
C GLU A 73 24.62 -8.52 -19.71
N LYS A 74 24.40 -9.35 -20.73
CA LYS A 74 23.63 -8.97 -21.92
C LYS A 74 22.16 -8.73 -21.59
N LEU A 75 21.56 -9.58 -20.73
CA LEU A 75 20.19 -9.42 -20.25
C LEU A 75 20.01 -8.11 -19.45
N SER A 76 20.99 -7.75 -18.60
CA SER A 76 20.99 -6.47 -17.87
C SER A 76 20.99 -5.25 -18.82
N VAL A 77 21.86 -5.29 -19.85
CA VAL A 77 21.92 -4.22 -20.85
C VAL A 77 20.60 -4.14 -21.64
N MET A 78 20.05 -5.28 -22.04
CA MET A 78 18.76 -5.31 -22.74
C MET A 78 17.63 -4.77 -21.89
N ARG A 79 17.55 -5.15 -20.61
CA ARG A 79 16.56 -4.63 -19.66
C ARG A 79 16.60 -3.11 -19.58
N LYS A 80 17.79 -2.53 -19.38
CA LYS A 80 17.99 -1.07 -19.32
C LYS A 80 17.54 -0.38 -20.61
N ASN A 81 17.93 -0.91 -21.78
CA ASN A 81 17.58 -0.29 -23.06
C ASN A 81 16.07 -0.36 -23.34
N ARG A 82 15.41 -1.47 -23.03
CA ARG A 82 13.96 -1.59 -23.19
C ARG A 82 13.21 -0.68 -22.20
N PHE A 83 13.69 -0.54 -20.98
CA PHE A 83 13.14 0.42 -20.00
C PHE A 83 13.20 1.85 -20.56
N LEU A 84 14.37 2.29 -21.03
CA LEU A 84 14.53 3.63 -21.61
C LEU A 84 13.65 3.86 -22.85
N SER A 85 13.43 2.81 -23.66
CA SER A 85 12.56 2.90 -24.84
C SER A 85 11.06 2.89 -24.52
N SER A 86 10.66 2.39 -23.34
CA SER A 86 9.26 2.34 -22.89
C SER A 86 8.78 3.65 -22.24
N ILE A 87 9.69 4.56 -21.89
CA ILE A 87 9.35 5.90 -21.40
C ILE A 87 8.83 6.73 -22.57
N LYS A 88 7.56 6.54 -22.92
CA LYS A 88 6.83 7.38 -23.87
C LYS A 88 5.87 8.26 -23.10
N ASN A 89 5.89 9.55 -23.37
CA ASN A 89 4.87 10.45 -22.88
C ASN A 89 3.55 10.13 -23.58
N THR A 90 2.52 9.81 -22.82
CA THR A 90 1.15 9.70 -23.33
C THR A 90 0.73 11.07 -23.86
N THR A 91 0.40 11.17 -25.14
CA THR A 91 0.07 12.44 -25.78
C THR A 91 -1.42 12.82 -25.68
N ALA A 92 -2.31 11.84 -25.39
CA ALA A 92 -3.74 12.09 -25.32
C ALA A 92 -4.12 12.82 -24.01
N SER A 93 -4.93 13.86 -24.11
CA SER A 93 -5.47 14.60 -22.98
C SER A 93 -6.60 13.82 -22.28
N SER A 94 -6.94 14.20 -21.03
CA SER A 94 -8.10 13.62 -20.32
C SER A 94 -9.40 13.79 -21.11
N GLU A 95 -9.56 14.91 -21.82
CA GLU A 95 -10.69 15.17 -22.71
C GLU A 95 -10.77 14.13 -23.83
N GLU A 96 -9.68 13.91 -24.56
CA GLU A 96 -9.63 12.94 -25.68
C GLU A 96 -9.91 11.51 -25.20
N ARG A 97 -9.41 11.14 -24.01
CA ARG A 97 -9.69 9.84 -23.37
C ARG A 97 -11.16 9.70 -23.01
N LEU A 98 -11.76 10.75 -22.44
CA LEU A 98 -13.17 10.80 -22.06
C LEU A 98 -14.09 10.67 -23.31
N VAL A 99 -13.76 11.38 -24.39
CA VAL A 99 -14.46 11.28 -25.67
C VAL A 99 -14.35 9.84 -26.23
N SER A 100 -13.17 9.25 -26.18
CA SER A 100 -12.94 7.88 -26.64
C SER A 100 -13.75 6.87 -25.83
N LEU A 101 -13.84 7.04 -24.51
CA LEU A 101 -14.67 6.20 -23.64
C LEU A 101 -16.15 6.34 -23.97
N ARG A 102 -16.66 7.55 -24.13
CA ARG A 102 -18.06 7.78 -24.49
C ARG A 102 -18.44 7.17 -25.84
N ASN A 103 -17.52 7.20 -26.81
CA ASN A 103 -17.72 6.57 -28.11
C ASN A 103 -17.86 5.04 -28.02
N ILE A 104 -17.13 4.39 -27.10
CA ILE A 104 -17.31 2.94 -26.88
C ILE A 104 -18.59 2.65 -26.09
N MET A 105 -18.90 3.45 -25.09
CA MET A 105 -20.16 3.35 -24.35
C MET A 105 -21.36 3.42 -25.28
N GLU A 106 -21.36 4.36 -26.24
CA GLU A 106 -22.43 4.48 -27.24
C GLU A 106 -22.56 3.24 -28.10
N LYS A 107 -21.45 2.67 -28.61
CA LYS A 107 -21.45 1.43 -29.39
C LYS A 107 -21.99 0.23 -28.62
N GLN A 108 -21.89 0.24 -27.30
CA GLN A 108 -22.42 -0.82 -26.42
C GLN A 108 -23.78 -0.47 -25.81
N ASN A 109 -24.40 0.63 -26.25
CA ASN A 109 -25.68 1.13 -25.74
C ASN A 109 -25.69 1.43 -24.24
N LEU A 110 -24.58 1.88 -23.68
CA LEU A 110 -24.46 2.23 -22.28
C LEU A 110 -24.73 3.74 -22.07
N GLN A 111 -25.48 4.07 -21.00
CA GLN A 111 -25.71 5.42 -20.55
C GLN A 111 -24.66 5.91 -19.57
N GLY A 112 -23.95 4.97 -18.92
CA GLY A 112 -22.86 5.27 -18.01
C GLY A 112 -21.88 4.11 -17.85
N TYR A 113 -20.71 4.42 -17.27
CA TYR A 113 -19.67 3.45 -16.95
C TYR A 113 -19.03 3.79 -15.60
N LEU A 114 -18.79 2.76 -14.78
CA LEU A 114 -18.19 2.86 -13.45
C LEU A 114 -16.70 2.53 -13.50
N ILE A 115 -15.86 3.38 -12.95
CA ILE A 115 -14.41 3.22 -12.97
C ILE A 115 -13.87 3.36 -11.53
N PRO A 116 -13.73 2.25 -10.81
CA PRO A 116 -13.11 2.27 -9.49
C PRO A 116 -11.58 2.38 -9.60
N ARG A 117 -10.96 2.86 -8.56
CA ARG A 117 -9.52 2.70 -8.35
C ARG A 117 -9.27 1.32 -7.75
N ALA A 118 -9.28 0.31 -8.59
CA ALA A 118 -9.10 -1.08 -8.22
C ALA A 118 -8.37 -1.87 -9.31
N ASP A 119 -7.77 -2.98 -8.93
CA ASP A 119 -7.34 -4.05 -9.83
C ASP A 119 -8.19 -5.30 -9.58
N GLU A 120 -7.88 -6.36 -10.29
CA GLU A 120 -8.56 -7.65 -10.21
C GLU A 120 -8.37 -8.35 -8.86
N TYR A 121 -7.48 -7.84 -8.01
CA TYR A 121 -7.12 -8.37 -6.68
C TYR A 121 -7.59 -7.48 -5.54
N GLN A 122 -8.22 -6.34 -5.85
CA GLN A 122 -8.64 -5.31 -4.89
C GLN A 122 -7.46 -4.75 -4.06
N SER A 123 -6.31 -4.61 -4.72
CA SER A 123 -5.08 -4.10 -4.09
C SER A 123 -5.19 -2.60 -3.78
N GLU A 124 -4.65 -2.14 -2.66
CA GLU A 124 -4.57 -0.69 -2.36
C GLU A 124 -3.55 0.00 -3.27
N TYR A 125 -2.38 -0.58 -3.44
CA TYR A 125 -1.37 -0.08 -4.37
C TYR A 125 -1.48 -0.84 -5.68
N LEU A 126 -1.70 -0.11 -6.78
CA LEU A 126 -1.94 -0.68 -8.09
C LEU A 126 -0.66 -0.72 -8.93
N PRO A 127 -0.39 -1.81 -9.65
CA PRO A 127 0.62 -1.78 -10.70
C PRO A 127 0.24 -0.77 -11.79
N LYS A 128 1.23 -0.23 -12.49
CA LYS A 128 1.01 0.79 -13.54
C LYS A 128 -0.03 0.36 -14.59
N SER A 129 -0.05 -0.92 -14.93
CA SER A 129 -1.02 -1.49 -15.89
C SER A 129 -2.47 -1.49 -15.40
N SER A 130 -2.71 -1.31 -14.10
CA SER A 130 -4.06 -1.29 -13.49
C SER A 130 -4.51 0.10 -13.07
N GLN A 131 -3.74 1.14 -13.31
CA GLN A 131 -4.06 2.53 -12.94
C GLN A 131 -5.04 3.18 -13.94
N ARG A 132 -6.18 2.51 -14.18
CA ARG A 132 -7.20 2.93 -15.16
C ARG A 132 -7.82 4.28 -14.83
N LEU A 133 -8.14 4.50 -13.54
CA LEU A 133 -8.67 5.78 -13.07
C LEU A 133 -7.69 6.92 -13.33
N ALA A 134 -6.43 6.74 -12.93
CA ALA A 134 -5.38 7.75 -13.13
C ALA A 134 -5.13 8.02 -14.62
N TRP A 135 -5.12 6.98 -15.45
CA TRP A 135 -5.00 7.16 -16.90
C TRP A 135 -6.15 7.98 -17.47
N LEU A 136 -7.40 7.74 -17.05
CA LEU A 136 -8.56 8.47 -17.57
C LEU A 136 -8.60 9.93 -17.10
N THR A 137 -8.35 10.16 -15.81
CA THR A 137 -8.66 11.43 -15.13
C THR A 137 -7.44 12.29 -14.83
N GLY A 138 -6.25 11.70 -14.78
CA GLY A 138 -5.02 12.31 -14.27
C GLY A 138 -4.81 12.13 -12.77
N PHE A 139 -5.82 11.72 -12.00
CA PHE A 139 -5.75 11.59 -10.55
C PHE A 139 -5.08 10.28 -10.13
N ASP A 140 -3.95 10.36 -9.44
CA ASP A 140 -3.13 9.22 -9.02
C ASP A 140 -3.18 8.93 -7.50
N GLY A 141 -4.07 9.58 -6.75
CA GLY A 141 -4.28 9.31 -5.33
C GLY A 141 -4.65 7.85 -5.04
N SER A 142 -4.46 7.38 -3.79
CA SER A 142 -4.71 5.99 -3.41
C SER A 142 -6.18 5.63 -3.16
N ALA A 143 -7.09 6.59 -3.21
CA ALA A 143 -8.53 6.35 -3.09
C ALA A 143 -9.29 7.19 -4.12
N GLY A 144 -10.12 6.55 -4.94
CA GLY A 144 -10.87 7.26 -5.96
C GLY A 144 -11.89 6.38 -6.69
N PHE A 145 -12.91 7.04 -7.23
CA PHE A 145 -13.95 6.42 -8.04
C PHE A 145 -14.46 7.42 -9.07
N ALA A 146 -14.56 7.04 -10.33
CA ALA A 146 -15.17 7.90 -11.34
C ALA A 146 -16.44 7.26 -11.92
N ILE A 147 -17.39 8.13 -12.25
CA ILE A 147 -18.61 7.77 -12.96
C ILE A 147 -18.66 8.63 -14.21
N VAL A 148 -18.71 8.00 -15.36
CA VAL A 148 -18.85 8.67 -16.66
C VAL A 148 -20.22 8.39 -17.23
N LEU A 149 -21.03 9.43 -17.38
CA LEU A 149 -22.29 9.42 -18.09
C LEU A 149 -22.11 10.04 -19.50
N LYS A 150 -23.11 9.93 -20.37
CA LYS A 150 -23.06 10.46 -21.74
C LYS A 150 -22.66 11.94 -21.80
N GLN A 151 -23.16 12.78 -20.86
CA GLN A 151 -22.93 14.22 -20.87
C GLN A 151 -22.17 14.72 -19.65
N ARG A 152 -22.17 14.00 -18.54
CA ARG A 152 -21.52 14.35 -17.28
C ARG A 152 -20.45 13.32 -16.93
N ALA A 153 -19.47 13.73 -16.15
CA ALA A 153 -18.54 12.83 -15.50
C ALA A 153 -18.20 13.39 -14.12
N ALA A 154 -18.09 12.51 -13.14
CA ALA A 154 -17.75 12.88 -11.77
C ALA A 154 -16.61 11.98 -11.26
N ILE A 155 -15.77 12.55 -10.41
CA ILE A 155 -14.72 11.84 -9.69
C ILE A 155 -14.87 12.11 -8.18
N PHE A 156 -14.70 11.07 -7.40
CA PHE A 156 -14.90 11.03 -5.96
C PHE A 156 -13.61 10.61 -5.28
N THR A 157 -13.24 11.31 -4.22
CA THR A 157 -12.11 10.93 -3.35
C THR A 157 -12.42 11.28 -1.90
N ASP A 158 -11.60 10.82 -0.96
CA ASP A 158 -11.78 11.13 0.47
C ASP A 158 -10.96 12.36 0.91
N GLY A 159 -11.09 12.71 2.20
CA GLY A 159 -10.50 13.92 2.79
C GLY A 159 -8.97 14.03 2.68
N ARG A 160 -8.28 12.93 2.41
CA ARG A 160 -6.80 12.91 2.25
C ARG A 160 -6.33 13.58 0.96
N TYR A 161 -7.19 13.65 -0.06
CA TYR A 161 -6.84 14.06 -1.43
C TYR A 161 -7.57 15.30 -1.92
N THR A 162 -8.26 16.05 -1.06
CA THR A 162 -9.10 17.21 -1.44
C THR A 162 -8.33 18.33 -2.16
N LEU A 163 -7.05 18.49 -1.87
CA LEU A 163 -6.17 19.44 -2.54
C LEU A 163 -5.58 18.84 -3.82
N GLN A 164 -4.97 17.66 -3.73
CA GLN A 164 -4.31 17.00 -4.84
C GLN A 164 -5.23 16.76 -6.05
N ILE A 165 -6.48 16.36 -5.82
CA ILE A 165 -7.41 16.07 -6.90
C ILE A 165 -7.72 17.33 -7.73
N ARG A 166 -7.77 18.51 -7.11
CA ARG A 166 -8.00 19.79 -7.80
C ARG A 166 -6.82 20.24 -8.64
N ASP A 167 -5.60 19.84 -8.25
CA ASP A 167 -4.39 20.14 -9.00
C ASP A 167 -4.21 19.19 -10.20
N GLN A 168 -4.74 17.96 -10.11
CA GLN A 168 -4.51 16.90 -11.10
C GLN A 168 -5.65 16.72 -12.10
N VAL A 169 -6.88 17.05 -11.73
CA VAL A 169 -8.08 16.80 -12.54
C VAL A 169 -8.61 18.09 -13.17
N ASP A 170 -8.89 18.05 -14.45
CA ASP A 170 -9.51 19.20 -15.14
C ASP A 170 -11.01 19.29 -14.80
N GLU A 171 -11.37 20.28 -13.98
CA GLU A 171 -12.74 20.57 -13.53
C GLU A 171 -13.71 20.92 -14.69
N LYS A 172 -13.22 21.19 -15.91
CA LYS A 172 -14.07 21.37 -17.10
C LYS A 172 -14.70 20.07 -17.55
N HIS A 173 -14.04 18.93 -17.25
CA HIS A 173 -14.45 17.63 -17.73
C HIS A 173 -14.99 16.71 -16.64
N PHE A 174 -14.59 16.93 -15.39
CA PHE A 174 -15.01 16.14 -14.24
C PHE A 174 -15.52 17.01 -13.10
N GLU A 175 -16.67 16.66 -12.57
CA GLU A 175 -17.15 17.20 -11.31
C GLU A 175 -16.41 16.51 -10.17
N ILE A 176 -15.81 17.29 -9.26
CA ILE A 176 -14.99 16.76 -8.16
C ILE A 176 -15.80 16.74 -6.87
N TYR A 177 -15.86 15.59 -6.20
CA TYR A 177 -16.57 15.42 -4.94
C TYR A 177 -15.71 14.78 -3.87
N ASN A 178 -15.89 15.25 -2.62
CA ASN A 178 -15.43 14.58 -1.42
C ASN A 178 -16.49 13.55 -0.99
N THR A 179 -16.08 12.30 -0.72
CA THR A 179 -17.00 11.24 -0.30
C THR A 179 -17.66 11.48 1.05
N ALA A 180 -17.14 12.40 1.88
CA ALA A 180 -17.82 12.86 3.08
C ALA A 180 -19.06 13.73 2.80
N GLU A 181 -19.13 14.39 1.62
CA GLU A 181 -20.20 15.28 1.20
C GLU A 181 -21.15 14.61 0.22
N MET A 182 -20.61 13.80 -0.71
CA MET A 182 -21.36 13.15 -1.78
C MET A 182 -20.78 11.75 -2.06
N LEU A 183 -21.53 10.71 -1.77
CA LEU A 183 -21.13 9.36 -2.13
C LEU A 183 -21.32 9.10 -3.64
N PRO A 184 -20.46 8.26 -4.27
CA PRO A 184 -20.56 7.93 -5.69
C PRO A 184 -21.95 7.41 -6.10
N LEU A 185 -22.54 6.54 -5.28
CA LEU A 185 -23.86 5.95 -5.57
C LEU A 185 -25.00 6.95 -5.38
N ASP A 186 -24.91 7.89 -4.43
CA ASP A 186 -25.93 8.95 -4.25
C ASP A 186 -25.93 9.93 -5.43
N TRP A 187 -24.72 10.27 -5.93
CA TRP A 187 -24.58 11.05 -7.15
C TRP A 187 -25.15 10.30 -8.35
N LEU A 188 -24.83 9.01 -8.50
CA LEU A 188 -25.35 8.17 -9.56
C LEU A 188 -26.87 8.14 -9.51
N GLU A 189 -27.46 7.85 -8.36
CA GLU A 189 -28.92 7.79 -8.15
C GLU A 189 -29.60 9.10 -8.57
N SER A 190 -28.99 10.24 -8.26
CA SER A 190 -29.52 11.56 -8.58
C SER A 190 -29.47 11.92 -10.09
N ASN A 191 -28.66 11.16 -10.87
CA ASN A 191 -28.41 11.42 -12.28
C ASN A 191 -28.91 10.32 -13.21
N LEU A 192 -29.56 9.29 -12.66
CA LEU A 192 -30.15 8.18 -13.44
C LEU A 192 -31.51 8.54 -13.99
N SER A 193 -31.78 8.01 -15.18
CA SER A 193 -33.11 7.97 -15.80
C SER A 193 -33.60 6.53 -15.90
N LYS A 194 -34.90 6.35 -16.00
CA LYS A 194 -35.51 5.04 -16.24
C LYS A 194 -34.94 4.37 -17.48
N ASN A 195 -34.65 3.09 -17.41
CA ASN A 195 -34.04 2.24 -18.43
C ASN A 195 -32.58 2.61 -18.79
N ASP A 196 -31.89 3.41 -17.96
CA ASP A 196 -30.45 3.60 -18.14
C ASP A 196 -29.70 2.29 -17.92
N CYS A 197 -28.73 2.00 -18.79
CA CYS A 197 -27.84 0.86 -18.70
C CYS A 197 -26.45 1.35 -18.25
N ILE A 198 -26.04 0.97 -17.06
CA ILE A 198 -24.75 1.38 -16.47
C ILE A 198 -23.77 0.20 -16.51
N GLY A 199 -22.73 0.37 -17.31
CA GLY A 199 -21.69 -0.65 -17.48
C GLY A 199 -20.69 -0.66 -16.34
N PHE A 200 -20.18 -1.85 -15.98
CA PHE A 200 -19.07 -2.02 -15.05
C PHE A 200 -18.27 -3.29 -15.36
N ASP A 201 -17.02 -3.32 -14.89
CA ASP A 201 -16.16 -4.49 -14.98
C ASP A 201 -16.28 -5.33 -13.69
N PRO A 202 -16.83 -6.54 -13.72
CA PRO A 202 -17.05 -7.36 -12.53
C PRO A 202 -15.74 -7.87 -11.86
N TRP A 203 -14.60 -7.74 -12.53
CA TRP A 203 -13.29 -7.98 -11.92
C TRP A 203 -12.83 -6.87 -10.99
N LEU A 204 -13.27 -5.64 -11.22
CA LEU A 204 -12.82 -4.46 -10.50
C LEU A 204 -13.77 -4.04 -9.38
N HIS A 205 -14.88 -4.72 -9.21
CA HIS A 205 -15.85 -4.50 -8.15
C HIS A 205 -16.00 -5.74 -7.28
N THR A 206 -16.07 -5.53 -5.97
CA THR A 206 -16.32 -6.60 -5.01
C THR A 206 -17.77 -7.08 -5.06
N CYS A 207 -18.04 -8.26 -4.48
CA CYS A 207 -19.41 -8.77 -4.40
C CYS A 207 -20.35 -7.79 -3.69
N ASP A 208 -19.90 -7.22 -2.57
CA ASP A 208 -20.67 -6.24 -1.77
C ASP A 208 -20.93 -4.94 -2.54
N GLU A 209 -19.96 -4.47 -3.33
CA GLU A 209 -20.13 -3.28 -4.14
C GLU A 209 -21.16 -3.49 -5.24
N VAL A 210 -21.11 -4.63 -5.93
CA VAL A 210 -22.09 -4.93 -7.00
C VAL A 210 -23.51 -5.04 -6.45
N ILE A 211 -23.70 -5.59 -5.26
CA ILE A 211 -25.01 -5.61 -4.59
C ILE A 211 -25.53 -4.18 -4.37
N LYS A 212 -24.69 -3.29 -3.84
CA LYS A 212 -25.07 -1.87 -3.62
C LYS A 212 -25.38 -1.15 -4.92
N ILE A 213 -24.52 -1.32 -5.94
CA ILE A 213 -24.72 -0.76 -7.28
C ILE A 213 -26.07 -1.22 -7.85
N SER A 214 -26.34 -2.53 -7.84
CA SER A 214 -27.58 -3.10 -8.37
C SER A 214 -28.80 -2.55 -7.62
N THR A 215 -28.74 -2.46 -6.28
CA THR A 215 -29.83 -1.92 -5.46
C THR A 215 -30.18 -0.48 -5.85
N VAL A 216 -29.16 0.37 -6.06
CA VAL A 216 -29.37 1.78 -6.45
C VAL A 216 -29.96 1.84 -7.87
N LEU A 217 -29.45 1.07 -8.82
CA LEU A 217 -29.96 1.06 -10.19
C LEU A 217 -31.40 0.57 -10.27
N GLU A 218 -31.73 -0.53 -9.58
CA GLU A 218 -33.08 -1.08 -9.51
C GLU A 218 -34.09 -0.07 -8.91
N SER A 219 -33.69 0.73 -7.93
CA SER A 219 -34.55 1.77 -7.34
C SER A 219 -35.01 2.84 -8.36
N LYS A 220 -34.29 2.97 -9.48
CA LYS A 220 -34.57 3.93 -10.57
C LYS A 220 -35.07 3.26 -11.86
N ASP A 221 -35.44 2.01 -11.82
CA ASP A 221 -35.75 1.22 -13.02
C ASP A 221 -34.60 1.25 -14.06
N ALA A 222 -33.34 1.29 -13.62
CA ALA A 222 -32.12 1.23 -14.41
C ALA A 222 -31.45 -0.14 -14.27
N GLU A 223 -30.49 -0.48 -15.14
CA GLU A 223 -29.89 -1.79 -15.21
C GLU A 223 -28.35 -1.75 -15.06
N ALA A 224 -27.79 -2.66 -14.26
CA ALA A 224 -26.36 -2.89 -14.13
C ALA A 224 -25.87 -3.86 -15.22
N ILE A 225 -25.05 -3.39 -16.15
CA ILE A 225 -24.54 -4.18 -17.28
C ILE A 225 -23.11 -4.64 -16.98
N LYS A 226 -22.94 -5.94 -16.78
CA LYS A 226 -21.65 -6.58 -16.60
C LYS A 226 -20.93 -6.73 -17.93
N LEU A 227 -19.73 -6.15 -18.00
CA LEU A 227 -18.94 -6.19 -19.23
C LEU A 227 -17.91 -7.34 -19.19
N SER A 228 -17.76 -8.00 -20.34
CA SER A 228 -16.74 -9.06 -20.50
C SER A 228 -15.34 -8.53 -20.72
N LYS A 229 -15.21 -7.25 -21.06
CA LYS A 229 -13.96 -6.51 -21.27
C LYS A 229 -14.06 -5.15 -20.64
N ASN A 230 -12.97 -4.67 -20.06
CA ASN A 230 -12.87 -3.33 -19.52
C ASN A 230 -12.80 -2.29 -20.64
N LEU A 231 -13.67 -1.28 -20.63
CA LEU A 231 -13.72 -0.28 -21.70
C LEU A 231 -12.47 0.61 -21.72
N ILE A 232 -11.84 0.87 -20.58
CA ILE A 232 -10.58 1.61 -20.53
C ILE A 232 -9.46 0.81 -21.21
N ASP A 233 -9.38 -0.50 -20.97
CA ASP A 233 -8.37 -1.37 -21.57
C ASP A 233 -8.47 -1.42 -23.11
N GLU A 234 -9.65 -1.23 -23.67
CA GLU A 234 -9.86 -1.19 -25.11
C GLU A 234 -9.34 0.11 -25.78
N ILE A 235 -9.29 1.22 -25.02
CA ILE A 235 -8.84 2.52 -25.53
C ILE A 235 -7.45 2.93 -25.05
N TRP A 236 -6.91 2.25 -24.06
CA TRP A 236 -5.56 2.51 -23.53
C TRP A 236 -4.50 1.79 -24.36
N LEU A 237 -4.17 2.33 -25.52
CA LEU A 237 -3.33 1.66 -26.53
C LEU A 237 -1.87 1.47 -26.07
N ASP A 238 -1.36 2.35 -25.23
CA ASP A 238 -0.02 2.32 -24.67
C ASP A 238 0.00 1.83 -23.21
N ARG A 239 -0.99 1.01 -22.83
CA ARG A 239 -1.08 0.42 -21.50
C ARG A 239 0.21 -0.31 -21.13
N PRO A 240 0.82 -0.01 -19.97
CA PRO A 240 1.99 -0.72 -19.50
C PRO A 240 1.78 -2.24 -19.43
N PRO A 241 2.82 -3.05 -19.62
CA PRO A 241 2.70 -4.49 -19.43
C PRO A 241 2.38 -4.86 -17.98
N VAL A 242 1.78 -6.03 -17.79
CA VAL A 242 1.52 -6.60 -16.47
C VAL A 242 2.86 -6.88 -15.76
N PRO A 243 2.99 -6.56 -14.48
CA PRO A 243 4.23 -6.77 -13.74
C PRO A 243 4.61 -8.25 -13.67
N LEU A 244 5.91 -8.51 -13.76
CA LEU A 244 6.47 -9.85 -13.78
C LEU A 244 7.73 -9.91 -12.90
N GLY A 245 7.54 -9.83 -11.58
CA GLY A 245 8.61 -10.04 -10.61
C GLY A 245 8.71 -11.50 -10.16
N PRO A 246 9.92 -12.04 -9.89
CA PRO A 246 10.04 -13.38 -9.35
C PRO A 246 9.37 -13.48 -7.98
N ILE A 247 8.75 -14.62 -7.71
CA ILE A 247 8.24 -14.96 -6.38
C ILE A 247 9.37 -15.62 -5.61
N THR A 248 9.61 -15.15 -4.40
CA THR A 248 10.66 -15.67 -3.50
C THR A 248 10.05 -16.22 -2.23
N PRO A 249 10.60 -17.30 -1.67
CA PRO A 249 10.25 -17.76 -0.33
C PRO A 249 10.54 -16.69 0.72
N HIS A 250 9.66 -16.58 1.71
CA HIS A 250 9.93 -15.82 2.92
C HIS A 250 10.34 -16.80 4.03
N PRO A 251 11.62 -16.81 4.43
CA PRO A 251 12.15 -17.81 5.34
C PRO A 251 11.42 -17.87 6.68
N GLU A 252 11.26 -19.08 7.22
CA GLU A 252 10.57 -19.32 8.49
C GLU A 252 11.24 -18.60 9.68
N ILE A 253 12.55 -18.31 9.59
CA ILE A 253 13.26 -17.51 10.60
C ILE A 253 12.69 -16.07 10.73
N TYR A 254 11.96 -15.58 9.73
CA TYR A 254 11.26 -14.30 9.74
C TYR A 254 9.74 -14.49 9.85
N ALA A 255 9.18 -15.48 9.16
CA ALA A 255 7.76 -15.77 9.17
C ALA A 255 7.28 -16.39 10.50
N GLY A 256 8.15 -17.10 11.22
CA GLY A 256 7.89 -17.66 12.53
C GLY A 256 6.94 -18.85 12.57
N GLU A 257 6.33 -19.21 11.43
CA GLU A 257 5.36 -20.30 11.32
C GLU A 257 5.45 -20.94 9.94
N ALA A 258 5.49 -22.27 9.90
CA ALA A 258 5.51 -23.04 8.66
C ALA A 258 4.17 -22.96 7.92
N VAL A 259 4.20 -23.06 6.59
CA VAL A 259 3.00 -23.09 5.72
C VAL A 259 2.01 -24.17 6.15
N ALA A 260 2.49 -25.37 6.51
CA ALA A 260 1.65 -26.47 6.96
C ALA A 260 0.85 -26.11 8.23
N SER A 261 1.48 -25.48 9.23
CA SER A 261 0.79 -25.03 10.44
C SER A 261 -0.31 -23.98 10.15
N LYS A 262 -0.03 -23.06 9.23
CA LYS A 262 -1.03 -22.08 8.79
C LYS A 262 -2.21 -22.75 8.08
N PHE A 263 -1.94 -23.76 7.24
CA PHE A 263 -2.98 -24.56 6.60
C PHE A 263 -3.84 -25.29 7.64
N ASP A 264 -3.23 -25.91 8.64
CA ASP A 264 -3.95 -26.61 9.73
C ASP A 264 -4.88 -25.66 10.49
N THR A 265 -4.43 -24.43 10.76
CA THR A 265 -5.24 -23.39 11.39
C THR A 265 -6.47 -23.04 10.57
N ILE A 266 -6.30 -22.75 9.27
CA ILE A 266 -7.39 -22.42 8.37
C ILE A 266 -8.33 -23.60 8.17
N ASN A 267 -7.78 -24.83 7.98
CA ASN A 267 -8.57 -26.03 7.80
C ASN A 267 -9.42 -26.36 9.02
N THR A 268 -8.90 -26.10 10.24
CA THR A 268 -9.67 -26.28 11.48
C THR A 268 -10.88 -25.37 11.49
N GLU A 269 -10.76 -24.12 11.06
CA GLU A 269 -11.88 -23.19 10.94
C GLU A 269 -12.86 -23.65 9.85
N MET A 270 -12.36 -24.06 8.68
CA MET A 270 -13.20 -24.57 7.59
C MET A 270 -14.01 -25.81 8.03
N MET A 271 -13.39 -26.75 8.71
CA MET A 271 -14.09 -27.93 9.22
C MET A 271 -15.17 -27.56 10.22
N LYS A 272 -14.90 -26.64 11.13
CA LYS A 272 -15.88 -26.15 12.12
C LYS A 272 -17.11 -25.53 11.45
N ASN A 273 -16.90 -24.84 10.32
CA ASN A 273 -17.96 -24.17 9.55
C ASN A 273 -18.56 -25.07 8.46
N GLU A 274 -18.10 -26.33 8.35
CA GLU A 274 -18.49 -27.29 7.30
C GLU A 274 -18.21 -26.79 5.88
N GLU A 275 -17.13 -26.03 5.69
CA GLU A 275 -16.72 -25.47 4.41
C GLU A 275 -15.79 -26.47 3.67
N ASP A 276 -16.01 -26.64 2.36
CA ASP A 276 -15.19 -27.56 1.54
C ASP A 276 -14.02 -26.86 0.86
N VAL A 277 -14.21 -25.59 0.47
CA VAL A 277 -13.20 -24.80 -0.22
C VAL A 277 -13.31 -23.34 0.25
N VAL A 278 -12.18 -22.70 0.46
CA VAL A 278 -12.09 -21.25 0.57
C VAL A 278 -11.38 -20.66 -0.66
N ILE A 279 -11.92 -19.57 -1.20
CA ILE A 279 -11.31 -18.80 -2.28
C ILE A 279 -10.72 -17.54 -1.65
N ILE A 280 -9.40 -17.36 -1.79
CA ILE A 280 -8.66 -16.20 -1.29
C ILE A 280 -8.25 -15.37 -2.50
N SER A 281 -8.72 -14.14 -2.57
CA SER A 281 -8.44 -13.18 -3.64
C SER A 281 -7.41 -12.11 -3.25
N SER A 282 -7.16 -11.93 -1.95
CA SER A 282 -6.19 -10.97 -1.44
C SER A 282 -4.74 -11.49 -1.60
N PRO A 283 -3.87 -10.82 -2.40
CA PRO A 283 -2.47 -11.20 -2.53
C PRO A 283 -1.68 -11.16 -1.22
N GLU A 284 -2.05 -10.28 -0.28
CA GLU A 284 -1.44 -10.19 1.04
C GLU A 284 -1.71 -11.45 1.87
N SER A 285 -2.95 -11.91 1.87
CA SER A 285 -3.37 -13.14 2.53
C SER A 285 -2.64 -14.35 1.95
N ILE A 286 -2.53 -14.41 0.62
CA ILE A 286 -1.81 -15.49 -0.09
C ILE A 286 -0.31 -15.45 0.23
N ALA A 287 0.30 -14.27 0.21
CA ALA A 287 1.72 -14.09 0.51
C ALA A 287 2.05 -14.50 1.96
N TRP A 288 1.17 -14.13 2.91
CA TRP A 288 1.31 -14.56 4.30
C TRP A 288 1.11 -16.07 4.47
N LEU A 289 0.03 -16.60 3.89
CA LEU A 289 -0.35 -18.01 4.06
C LEU A 289 0.71 -18.96 3.51
N LEU A 290 1.28 -18.63 2.33
CA LEU A 290 2.26 -19.45 1.63
C LEU A 290 3.73 -19.12 2.00
N ASN A 291 3.98 -18.17 2.88
CA ASN A 291 5.32 -17.64 3.17
C ASN A 291 6.09 -17.31 1.89
N ILE A 292 5.49 -16.52 1.02
CA ILE A 292 6.11 -16.04 -0.22
C ILE A 292 6.04 -14.50 -0.31
N ARG A 293 6.96 -13.93 -1.06
CA ARG A 293 6.96 -12.49 -1.38
C ARG A 293 7.17 -12.31 -2.88
N GLY A 294 6.76 -11.17 -3.39
CA GLY A 294 6.90 -10.80 -4.79
C GLY A 294 7.25 -9.33 -4.93
N SER A 295 7.29 -8.85 -6.17
CA SER A 295 7.61 -7.44 -6.48
C SER A 295 6.70 -6.88 -7.58
N ASP A 296 5.48 -7.37 -7.67
CA ASP A 296 4.52 -6.93 -8.68
C ASP A 296 4.00 -5.51 -8.38
N VAL A 297 3.93 -5.16 -7.12
CA VAL A 297 3.42 -3.88 -6.62
C VAL A 297 4.55 -3.10 -5.95
N ALA A 298 4.67 -1.82 -6.26
CA ALA A 298 5.66 -0.97 -5.62
C ALA A 298 5.41 -0.88 -4.11
N ARG A 299 6.46 -0.85 -3.32
CA ARG A 299 6.42 -0.66 -1.86
C ARG A 299 5.81 -1.82 -1.07
N THR A 300 5.10 -2.74 -1.73
CA THR A 300 4.45 -3.86 -1.08
C THR A 300 4.94 -5.17 -1.68
N PRO A 301 5.57 -6.08 -0.92
CA PRO A 301 6.25 -7.25 -1.45
C PRO A 301 5.27 -8.38 -1.81
N LEU A 302 4.36 -8.13 -2.75
CA LEU A 302 3.26 -9.02 -3.12
C LEU A 302 3.42 -9.65 -4.51
N PRO A 303 3.12 -10.96 -4.65
CA PRO A 303 2.85 -11.60 -5.92
C PRO A 303 1.34 -11.57 -6.22
N LEU A 304 0.94 -10.90 -7.29
CA LEU A 304 -0.47 -10.90 -7.73
C LEU A 304 -0.90 -12.31 -8.14
N SER A 305 -1.87 -12.87 -7.42
CA SER A 305 -2.31 -14.26 -7.54
C SER A 305 -3.69 -14.47 -6.90
N PHE A 306 -4.32 -15.62 -7.23
CA PHE A 306 -5.50 -16.15 -6.52
C PHE A 306 -5.18 -17.49 -5.91
N LEU A 307 -5.91 -17.88 -4.87
CA LEU A 307 -5.74 -19.18 -4.22
C LEU A 307 -7.09 -19.85 -3.97
N MET A 308 -7.12 -21.16 -4.14
CA MET A 308 -8.17 -22.04 -3.64
C MET A 308 -7.53 -23.00 -2.65
N LEU A 309 -8.02 -23.05 -1.42
CA LEU A 309 -7.61 -24.01 -0.40
C LEU A 309 -8.79 -24.93 -0.09
N ASN A 310 -8.58 -26.25 -0.16
CA ASN A 310 -9.57 -27.22 0.22
C ASN A 310 -9.38 -27.68 1.68
N LYS A 311 -10.43 -28.27 2.26
CA LYS A 311 -10.41 -28.75 3.65
C LYS A 311 -9.44 -29.90 3.93
N GLU A 312 -8.90 -30.53 2.89
CA GLU A 312 -7.87 -31.58 2.97
C GLU A 312 -6.45 -30.99 3.04
N GLY A 313 -6.29 -29.68 3.02
CA GLY A 313 -4.98 -29.00 3.10
C GLY A 313 -4.23 -28.92 1.78
N HIS A 314 -4.90 -29.08 0.64
CA HIS A 314 -4.31 -28.86 -0.66
C HIS A 314 -4.73 -27.50 -1.23
N ALA A 315 -3.75 -26.72 -1.68
CA ALA A 315 -3.96 -25.42 -2.29
C ALA A 315 -3.71 -25.44 -3.80
N LYS A 316 -4.48 -24.64 -4.55
CA LYS A 316 -4.21 -24.32 -5.95
C LYS A 316 -3.86 -22.82 -6.02
N LEU A 317 -2.62 -22.52 -6.38
CA LEU A 317 -2.11 -21.16 -6.57
C LEU A 317 -2.22 -20.82 -8.06
N PHE A 318 -3.01 -19.80 -8.39
CA PHE A 318 -3.18 -19.28 -9.75
C PHE A 318 -2.32 -18.04 -9.93
N VAL A 319 -1.29 -18.16 -10.75
CA VAL A 319 -0.28 -17.11 -10.93
C VAL A 319 0.35 -17.21 -12.33
N ASP A 320 0.98 -16.13 -12.78
CA ASP A 320 1.84 -16.24 -13.97
C ASP A 320 3.03 -17.14 -13.67
N GLN A 321 3.07 -18.30 -14.30
CA GLN A 321 4.07 -19.33 -14.03
C GLN A 321 5.52 -18.87 -14.31
N ARG A 322 5.71 -17.83 -15.11
CA ARG A 322 7.03 -17.24 -15.36
C ARG A 322 7.67 -16.65 -14.09
N LYS A 323 6.85 -16.27 -13.09
CA LYS A 323 7.31 -15.76 -11.79
C LYS A 323 7.84 -16.86 -10.86
N ILE A 324 7.56 -18.12 -11.18
CA ILE A 324 7.92 -19.26 -10.31
C ILE A 324 9.32 -19.73 -10.66
N VAL A 325 10.24 -19.45 -9.76
CA VAL A 325 11.61 -19.96 -9.81
C VAL A 325 11.72 -21.30 -9.07
N ASP A 326 12.80 -22.07 -9.28
CA ASP A 326 12.99 -23.41 -8.70
C ASP A 326 12.95 -23.39 -7.16
N GLU A 327 13.53 -22.36 -6.54
CA GLU A 327 13.50 -22.17 -5.09
C GLU A 327 12.07 -22.07 -4.56
N THR A 328 11.23 -21.26 -5.23
CA THR A 328 9.81 -21.10 -4.88
C THR A 328 9.03 -22.39 -5.07
N ARG A 329 9.29 -23.10 -6.17
CA ARG A 329 8.66 -24.41 -6.42
C ARG A 329 8.98 -25.41 -5.34
N ASN A 330 10.25 -25.50 -4.93
CA ASN A 330 10.71 -26.38 -3.87
C ASN A 330 10.09 -26.00 -2.52
N HIS A 331 9.99 -24.70 -2.23
CA HIS A 331 9.38 -24.19 -1.00
C HIS A 331 7.88 -24.56 -0.90
N LEU A 332 7.12 -24.36 -1.98
CA LEU A 332 5.68 -24.67 -2.01
C LEU A 332 5.39 -26.18 -1.94
N GLY A 333 6.31 -27.01 -2.42
CA GLY A 333 6.23 -28.46 -2.34
C GLY A 333 4.99 -29.06 -3.01
N ASN A 334 4.54 -30.22 -2.51
CA ASN A 334 3.40 -30.95 -3.09
C ASN A 334 2.03 -30.50 -2.56
N ALA A 335 2.00 -29.72 -1.48
CA ALA A 335 0.74 -29.23 -0.90
C ALA A 335 0.11 -28.11 -1.75
N VAL A 336 0.91 -27.48 -2.64
CA VAL A 336 0.47 -26.37 -3.47
C VAL A 336 0.65 -26.70 -4.95
N SER A 337 -0.47 -26.85 -5.67
CA SER A 337 -0.48 -26.98 -7.14
C SER A 337 -0.40 -25.60 -7.78
N ILE A 338 0.63 -25.35 -8.59
CA ILE A 338 0.84 -24.06 -9.27
C ILE A 338 0.21 -24.14 -10.65
N LEU A 339 -0.79 -23.29 -10.89
CA LEU A 339 -1.59 -23.25 -12.12
C LEU A 339 -1.46 -21.88 -12.81
N PRO A 340 -1.53 -21.85 -14.16
CA PRO A 340 -1.62 -20.59 -14.89
C PRO A 340 -2.86 -19.78 -14.48
N ILE A 341 -2.73 -18.46 -14.38
CA ILE A 341 -3.84 -17.58 -14.00
C ILE A 341 -5.09 -17.76 -14.90
N LYS A 342 -4.88 -18.04 -16.20
CA LYS A 342 -5.96 -18.29 -17.16
C LYS A 342 -6.83 -19.53 -16.83
N GLU A 343 -6.33 -20.46 -16.03
CA GLU A 343 -7.05 -21.66 -15.60
C GLU A 343 -7.97 -21.40 -14.40
N PHE A 344 -7.87 -20.25 -13.75
CA PHE A 344 -8.69 -19.91 -12.59
C PHE A 344 -10.20 -20.03 -12.90
N GLY A 345 -10.65 -19.48 -14.02
CA GLY A 345 -12.06 -19.57 -14.42
C GLY A 345 -12.54 -20.99 -14.69
N SER A 346 -11.71 -21.85 -15.31
CA SER A 346 -12.05 -23.26 -15.55
C SER A 346 -12.13 -24.07 -14.27
N GLU A 347 -11.26 -23.77 -13.29
CA GLU A 347 -11.27 -24.42 -11.98
C GLU A 347 -12.49 -24.00 -11.15
N LEU A 348 -12.90 -22.72 -11.19
CA LEU A 348 -14.17 -22.26 -10.59
C LEU A 348 -15.36 -22.99 -11.21
N ASN A 349 -15.43 -23.12 -12.55
CA ASN A 349 -16.47 -23.85 -13.24
C ASN A 349 -16.46 -25.35 -12.89
N SER A 350 -15.29 -25.94 -12.60
CA SER A 350 -15.19 -27.32 -12.14
C SER A 350 -15.76 -27.49 -10.72
N LEU A 351 -15.46 -26.55 -9.82
CA LEU A 351 -16.09 -26.51 -8.51
C LEU A 351 -17.61 -26.40 -8.61
N ALA A 352 -18.12 -25.59 -9.54
CA ALA A 352 -19.56 -25.36 -9.75
C ALA A 352 -20.38 -26.61 -10.11
N ARG A 353 -19.76 -27.73 -10.48
CA ARG A 353 -20.43 -29.00 -10.84
C ARG A 353 -20.69 -29.93 -9.65
N GLY A 354 -20.24 -29.59 -8.46
CA GLY A 354 -20.41 -30.40 -7.24
C GLY A 354 -21.37 -29.77 -6.23
N SER A 355 -21.84 -30.55 -5.25
CA SER A 355 -22.50 -30.01 -4.06
C SER A 355 -21.43 -29.68 -3.03
N LYS A 356 -20.88 -28.47 -3.10
CA LYS A 356 -19.84 -28.00 -2.20
C LYS A 356 -20.26 -26.72 -1.48
N LYS A 357 -19.73 -26.51 -0.30
CA LYS A 357 -19.87 -25.29 0.48
C LYS A 357 -18.58 -24.46 0.30
N ILE A 358 -18.69 -23.35 -0.41
CA ILE A 358 -17.54 -22.52 -0.78
C ILE A 358 -17.60 -21.20 -0.03
N ARG A 359 -16.56 -20.90 0.75
CA ARG A 359 -16.39 -19.60 1.40
C ARG A 359 -15.67 -18.62 0.47
N LEU A 360 -16.18 -17.40 0.40
CA LEU A 360 -15.51 -16.24 -0.19
C LEU A 360 -15.81 -14.99 0.65
N ASP A 361 -14.86 -14.08 0.70
CA ASP A 361 -15.04 -12.79 1.37
C ASP A 361 -15.68 -11.79 0.40
N PRO A 362 -16.93 -11.36 0.63
CA PRO A 362 -17.63 -10.47 -0.30
C PRO A 362 -17.05 -9.06 -0.36
N LYS A 363 -16.17 -8.68 0.59
CA LYS A 363 -15.52 -7.37 0.66
C LYS A 363 -14.24 -7.30 -0.20
N THR A 364 -13.62 -8.45 -0.51
CA THR A 364 -12.35 -8.52 -1.25
C THR A 364 -12.46 -9.38 -2.51
N CYS A 365 -13.45 -10.27 -2.58
CA CYS A 365 -13.63 -11.14 -3.73
C CYS A 365 -14.27 -10.38 -4.89
N PRO A 366 -13.66 -10.37 -6.10
CA PRO A 366 -14.28 -9.81 -7.29
C PRO A 366 -15.63 -10.47 -7.58
N ALA A 367 -16.62 -9.68 -7.96
CA ALA A 367 -17.97 -10.18 -8.29
C ALA A 367 -17.95 -11.23 -9.41
N TRP A 368 -16.99 -11.10 -10.33
CA TRP A 368 -16.77 -12.10 -11.40
C TRP A 368 -16.57 -13.53 -10.86
N VAL A 369 -15.94 -13.69 -9.71
CA VAL A 369 -15.71 -15.00 -9.08
C VAL A 369 -17.02 -15.60 -8.59
N ALA A 370 -17.82 -14.83 -7.86
CA ALA A 370 -19.11 -15.28 -7.34
C ALA A 370 -20.10 -15.65 -8.44
N GLU A 371 -20.06 -14.94 -9.58
CA GLU A 371 -20.92 -15.19 -10.74
C GLU A 371 -20.75 -16.59 -11.33
N LYS A 372 -19.58 -17.22 -11.20
CA LYS A 372 -19.34 -18.58 -11.67
C LYS A 372 -20.22 -19.61 -10.97
N PHE A 373 -20.82 -19.24 -9.84
CA PHE A 373 -21.64 -20.13 -9.02
C PHE A 373 -23.13 -19.84 -9.08
N ASN A 374 -23.59 -18.74 -9.71
CA ASN A 374 -24.99 -18.29 -9.71
C ASN A 374 -26.01 -19.31 -10.26
N SER A 375 -25.58 -20.23 -11.14
CA SER A 375 -26.45 -21.27 -11.72
C SER A 375 -26.17 -22.67 -11.20
N SER A 376 -25.36 -22.79 -10.14
CA SER A 376 -24.94 -24.09 -9.59
C SER A 376 -25.73 -24.48 -8.33
N SER A 377 -25.65 -25.76 -7.94
CA SER A 377 -26.17 -26.28 -6.66
C SER A 377 -25.24 -26.01 -5.49
N ILE A 378 -24.25 -25.13 -5.65
CA ILE A 378 -23.28 -24.77 -4.63
C ILE A 378 -23.89 -23.87 -3.57
N SER A 379 -23.51 -24.08 -2.33
CA SER A 379 -23.76 -23.15 -1.22
C SER A 379 -22.58 -22.19 -1.10
N ILE A 380 -22.75 -20.91 -1.49
CA ILE A 380 -21.78 -19.86 -1.19
C ILE A 380 -21.95 -19.43 0.24
N VAL A 381 -20.84 -19.43 1.00
CA VAL A 381 -20.75 -18.86 2.33
C VAL A 381 -20.04 -17.52 2.23
N HIS A 382 -20.77 -16.44 2.46
CA HIS A 382 -20.18 -15.12 2.62
C HIS A 382 -19.58 -15.00 4.01
N GLY A 383 -18.28 -14.78 4.10
CA GLY A 383 -17.56 -14.65 5.37
C GLY A 383 -16.21 -14.00 5.15
N ASP A 384 -15.65 -13.37 6.17
CA ASP A 384 -14.34 -12.75 6.09
C ASP A 384 -13.26 -13.78 5.67
N ASP A 385 -12.24 -13.34 4.97
CA ASP A 385 -11.06 -14.16 4.63
C ASP A 385 -10.49 -14.77 5.93
N PRO A 386 -10.39 -16.11 6.06
CA PRO A 386 -10.00 -16.77 7.30
C PRO A 386 -8.56 -16.48 7.71
N THR A 387 -7.74 -15.91 6.83
CA THR A 387 -6.36 -15.51 7.14
C THR A 387 -6.26 -14.16 7.85
N LEU A 388 -7.28 -13.31 7.79
CA LEU A 388 -7.22 -11.92 8.27
C LEU A 388 -6.79 -11.81 9.74
N ILE A 389 -7.47 -12.53 10.64
CA ILE A 389 -7.16 -12.47 12.07
C ILE A 389 -5.82 -13.16 12.40
N PRO A 390 -5.53 -14.39 11.92
CA PRO A 390 -4.22 -15.00 12.12
C PRO A 390 -3.06 -14.12 11.62
N LYS A 391 -3.18 -13.52 10.43
CA LYS A 391 -2.17 -12.61 9.85
C LYS A 391 -2.00 -11.32 10.66
N ALA A 392 -3.09 -10.74 11.14
CA ALA A 392 -3.07 -9.51 11.94
C ALA A 392 -2.39 -9.71 13.30
N LYS A 393 -2.52 -10.90 13.91
CA LYS A 393 -1.89 -11.27 15.18
C LYS A 393 -0.48 -11.79 14.94
N LYS A 394 0.49 -10.92 14.96
CA LYS A 394 1.89 -11.28 14.74
C LYS A 394 2.36 -12.28 15.78
N ASN A 395 2.99 -13.35 15.33
CA ASN A 395 3.61 -14.34 16.20
C ASN A 395 4.88 -13.78 16.88
N LYS A 396 5.49 -14.55 17.77
CA LYS A 396 6.65 -14.09 18.56
C LYS A 396 7.87 -13.75 17.68
N VAL A 397 8.06 -14.44 16.57
CA VAL A 397 9.18 -14.20 15.65
C VAL A 397 8.93 -12.93 14.85
N GLU A 398 7.74 -12.76 14.27
CA GLU A 398 7.34 -11.55 13.56
C GLU A 398 7.44 -10.31 14.47
N LEU A 399 6.98 -10.39 15.74
CA LEU A 399 7.11 -9.30 16.70
C LEU A 399 8.57 -9.00 17.06
N ALA A 400 9.39 -10.01 17.22
CA ALA A 400 10.82 -9.82 17.50
C ALA A 400 11.53 -9.17 16.29
N GLY A 401 11.23 -9.62 15.08
CA GLY A 401 11.73 -9.05 13.83
C GLY A 401 11.29 -7.59 13.67
N THR A 402 9.99 -7.31 13.86
CA THR A 402 9.45 -5.94 13.78
C THR A 402 10.13 -5.00 14.78
N ARG A 403 10.33 -5.42 16.04
CA ARG A 403 11.08 -4.60 17.03
C ARG A 403 12.52 -4.36 16.57
N ALA A 404 13.21 -5.38 16.05
CA ALA A 404 14.56 -5.25 15.53
C ALA A 404 14.62 -4.30 14.32
N ALA A 405 13.67 -4.39 13.40
CA ALA A 405 13.51 -3.46 12.28
C ALA A 405 13.36 -2.02 12.76
N HIS A 406 12.51 -1.76 13.77
CA HIS A 406 12.32 -0.40 14.32
C HIS A 406 13.55 0.16 15.06
N ILE A 407 14.37 -0.69 15.65
CA ILE A 407 15.65 -0.26 16.24
C ILE A 407 16.62 0.20 15.13
N ARG A 408 16.75 -0.55 14.05
CA ARG A 408 17.62 -0.21 12.91
C ARG A 408 17.10 1.02 12.15
N ASP A 409 15.80 1.06 11.88
CA ASP A 409 15.13 2.18 11.22
C ASP A 409 15.22 3.45 12.06
N GLY A 410 14.99 3.34 13.37
CA GLY A 410 15.16 4.46 14.32
C GLY A 410 16.56 5.04 14.32
N ALA A 411 17.61 4.19 14.23
CA ALA A 411 18.99 4.66 14.10
C ALA A 411 19.23 5.39 12.76
N ALA A 412 18.64 4.91 11.65
CA ALA A 412 18.70 5.58 10.35
C ALA A 412 17.95 6.92 10.40
N PHE A 413 16.78 6.95 11.02
CA PHE A 413 15.96 8.15 11.17
C PHE A 413 16.63 9.21 12.06
N VAL A 414 17.28 8.83 13.17
CA VAL A 414 18.06 9.74 14.01
C VAL A 414 19.24 10.35 13.26
N ARG A 415 19.98 9.57 12.46
CA ARG A 415 21.05 10.11 11.59
C ARG A 415 20.49 11.13 10.60
N PHE A 416 19.30 10.88 10.07
CA PHE A 416 18.61 11.82 9.19
C PHE A 416 18.23 13.09 9.96
N LEU A 417 17.62 13.01 11.14
CA LEU A 417 17.21 14.15 11.93
C LEU A 417 18.42 15.05 12.31
N HIS A 418 19.53 14.44 12.72
CA HIS A 418 20.77 15.16 12.98
C HIS A 418 21.28 15.85 11.72
N TRP A 419 21.39 15.14 10.60
CA TRP A 419 21.80 15.74 9.33
C TRP A 419 20.84 16.86 8.90
N PHE A 420 19.55 16.67 9.04
CA PHE A 420 18.53 17.67 8.70
C PHE A 420 18.70 18.94 9.54
N SER A 421 18.92 18.81 10.85
CA SER A 421 19.12 19.96 11.74
C SER A 421 20.31 20.84 11.36
N LEU A 422 21.33 20.26 10.73
CA LEU A 422 22.53 20.98 10.27
C LEU A 422 22.33 21.65 8.90
N ASN A 423 21.44 21.13 8.06
CA ASN A 423 21.34 21.54 6.64
C ASN A 423 20.07 22.35 6.33
N ALA A 424 18.94 22.10 7.00
CA ALA A 424 17.67 22.74 6.67
C ALA A 424 17.70 24.27 6.81
N LYS A 425 18.43 24.79 7.79
CA LYS A 425 18.54 26.25 8.03
C LYS A 425 19.39 27.00 6.99
N GLN A 426 20.03 26.28 6.08
CA GLN A 426 20.90 26.89 5.06
C GLN A 426 20.14 27.35 3.80
N GLY A 427 18.83 27.00 3.68
CA GLY A 427 17.99 27.39 2.54
C GLY A 427 18.39 26.76 1.20
N GLN A 428 19.09 25.62 1.21
CA GLN A 428 19.54 24.90 0.02
C GLN A 428 18.96 23.49 -0.07
N LEU A 429 18.31 23.03 1.01
CA LEU A 429 17.69 21.72 1.07
C LEU A 429 16.27 21.79 0.53
N ASP A 430 15.89 20.84 -0.29
CA ASP A 430 14.54 20.65 -0.80
C ASP A 430 13.93 19.34 -0.30
N GLU A 431 12.62 19.17 -0.54
CA GLU A 431 11.83 18.03 -0.08
C GLU A 431 12.33 16.70 -0.69
N MET A 432 12.66 16.66 -1.99
CA MET A 432 13.16 15.46 -2.67
C MET A 432 14.53 15.03 -2.14
N ASN A 433 15.43 15.98 -1.92
CA ASN A 433 16.76 15.70 -1.39
C ASN A 433 16.69 15.23 0.06
N ALA A 434 15.76 15.76 0.86
CA ALA A 434 15.52 15.30 2.22
C ALA A 434 14.99 13.85 2.24
N ALA A 435 13.98 13.51 1.43
CA ALA A 435 13.45 12.16 1.31
C ALA A 435 14.53 11.16 0.85
N THR A 436 15.29 11.51 -0.19
CA THR A 436 16.40 10.70 -0.71
C THR A 436 17.47 10.46 0.35
N LYS A 437 17.76 11.46 1.17
CA LYS A 437 18.76 11.32 2.24
C LYS A 437 18.36 10.33 3.30
N LEU A 438 17.08 10.32 3.71
CA LEU A 438 16.55 9.33 4.65
C LEU A 438 16.66 7.92 4.07
N GLN A 439 16.23 7.72 2.81
CA GLN A 439 16.35 6.45 2.12
C GLN A 439 17.81 5.95 2.11
N ASN A 440 18.77 6.81 1.76
CA ASN A 440 20.20 6.47 1.75
C ASN A 440 20.75 6.04 3.12
N PHE A 441 20.16 6.48 4.22
CA PHE A 441 20.51 5.99 5.55
C PHE A 441 19.96 4.59 5.81
N ARG A 442 18.73 4.29 5.35
CA ARG A 442 18.07 2.99 5.47
C ARG A 442 18.72 1.90 4.62
N GLU A 443 19.15 2.23 3.40
CA GLU A 443 19.80 1.31 2.44
C GLU A 443 21.12 0.73 2.93
N LYS A 444 21.69 1.28 4.00
CA LYS A 444 22.90 0.72 4.63
C LYS A 444 22.62 -0.56 5.43
N ASP A 445 21.35 -0.83 5.76
CA ASP A 445 20.98 -2.05 6.46
C ASP A 445 20.84 -3.21 5.47
N PRO A 446 21.48 -4.38 5.71
CA PRO A 446 21.44 -5.51 4.77
C PRO A 446 20.05 -6.15 4.66
N LEU A 447 19.15 -5.95 5.63
CA LEU A 447 17.79 -6.45 5.58
C LEU A 447 16.82 -5.49 4.90
N PHE A 448 17.23 -4.26 4.57
CA PHE A 448 16.42 -3.31 3.82
C PHE A 448 16.11 -3.86 2.41
N LYS A 449 14.85 -3.72 1.98
CA LYS A 449 14.39 -4.19 0.67
C LYS A 449 13.81 -3.07 -0.18
N ASP A 450 12.97 -2.23 0.40
CA ASP A 450 12.35 -1.08 -0.26
C ASP A 450 11.84 -0.11 0.81
N LEU A 451 11.28 1.02 0.41
CA LEU A 451 10.39 1.81 1.25
C LEU A 451 9.05 1.05 1.43
N SER A 452 8.31 1.32 2.50
CA SER A 452 6.98 0.73 2.72
C SER A 452 5.86 1.50 1.99
N PHE A 453 6.14 2.76 1.62
CA PHE A 453 5.34 3.64 0.77
C PHE A 453 6.23 4.77 0.24
N ASP A 454 5.72 5.55 -0.73
CA ASP A 454 6.44 6.72 -1.23
C ASP A 454 6.52 7.77 -0.13
N THR A 455 7.73 8.16 0.27
CA THR A 455 7.95 9.09 1.37
C THR A 455 7.21 10.41 1.15
N ILE A 456 6.40 10.81 2.13
CA ILE A 456 5.80 12.13 2.21
C ILE A 456 6.83 13.06 2.83
N SER A 457 7.28 14.03 2.05
CA SER A 457 8.30 15.01 2.44
C SER A 457 7.75 16.38 2.07
N GLY A 458 7.08 17.06 3.02
CA GLY A 458 6.34 18.29 2.76
C GLY A 458 6.79 19.43 3.68
N SER A 459 7.21 20.55 3.08
CA SER A 459 7.62 21.77 3.77
C SER A 459 6.54 22.85 3.64
N GLY A 460 6.22 23.51 4.73
CA GLY A 460 5.22 24.56 4.76
C GLY A 460 3.87 24.08 4.16
N PRO A 461 3.33 24.77 3.12
CA PRO A 461 2.05 24.44 2.51
C PRO A 461 1.92 22.99 2.02
N ASN A 462 3.01 22.39 1.53
CA ASN A 462 3.01 21.01 1.04
C ASN A 462 2.75 20.00 2.17
N GLY A 463 3.19 20.31 3.40
CA GLY A 463 2.87 19.51 4.58
C GLY A 463 1.38 19.49 4.94
N ALA A 464 0.57 20.44 4.44
CA ALA A 464 -0.88 20.46 4.63
C ALA A 464 -1.63 19.44 3.77
N ILE A 465 -0.99 18.86 2.77
CA ILE A 465 -1.53 17.80 1.92
C ILE A 465 -1.24 16.46 2.60
N VAL A 466 -2.27 15.80 3.13
CA VAL A 466 -2.13 14.63 4.02
C VAL A 466 -1.28 13.52 3.41
N HIS A 467 -1.52 13.20 2.13
CA HIS A 467 -0.77 12.20 1.36
C HIS A 467 0.03 12.87 0.23
N TYR A 468 0.77 13.93 0.59
CA TYR A 468 1.60 14.66 -0.36
C TYR A 468 2.61 13.75 -1.04
N ARG A 469 2.68 13.80 -2.34
CA ARG A 469 3.70 13.14 -3.14
C ARG A 469 4.55 14.21 -3.83
N VAL A 470 5.80 14.33 -3.41
CA VAL A 470 6.72 15.29 -4.01
C VAL A 470 7.03 14.90 -5.46
N THR A 471 6.93 15.85 -6.38
CA THR A 471 7.31 15.73 -7.80
C THR A 471 8.33 16.82 -8.15
N GLU A 472 8.94 16.77 -9.34
CA GLU A 472 9.85 17.82 -9.79
C GLU A 472 9.15 19.19 -9.83
N GLU A 473 7.86 19.22 -10.18
CA GLU A 473 7.05 20.44 -10.26
C GLU A 473 6.64 20.99 -8.90
N SER A 474 6.32 20.11 -7.94
CA SER A 474 5.83 20.51 -6.62
C SER A 474 6.93 20.66 -5.56
N ASN A 475 8.17 20.21 -5.87
CA ASN A 475 9.31 20.20 -4.97
C ASN A 475 9.66 21.61 -4.44
N ARG A 476 9.59 21.79 -3.11
CA ARG A 476 9.90 23.06 -2.43
C ARG A 476 11.27 23.04 -1.78
N THR A 477 11.94 24.20 -1.79
CA THR A 477 13.03 24.49 -0.86
C THR A 477 12.47 24.62 0.56
N ILE A 478 13.16 24.03 1.52
CA ILE A 478 12.82 24.08 2.95
C ILE A 478 13.39 25.39 3.52
N GLU A 479 12.53 26.25 4.04
CA GLU A 479 12.89 27.62 4.45
C GLU A 479 12.80 27.80 5.96
N LEU A 480 13.48 28.84 6.47
CA LEU A 480 13.34 29.26 7.87
C LEU A 480 11.92 29.73 8.17
N GLY A 481 11.32 29.19 9.23
CA GLY A 481 9.93 29.43 9.63
C GLY A 481 8.98 28.32 9.15
N ASP A 482 9.41 27.44 8.24
CA ASP A 482 8.59 26.30 7.80
C ASP A 482 8.45 25.24 8.90
N LEU A 483 7.31 24.58 8.90
CA LEU A 483 7.21 23.23 9.45
C LEU A 483 7.51 22.22 8.34
N TYR A 484 8.42 21.31 8.61
CA TYR A 484 8.74 20.20 7.74
C TYR A 484 8.12 18.92 8.28
N LEU A 485 7.21 18.34 7.52
CA LEU A 485 6.59 17.05 7.81
C LEU A 485 7.28 15.97 6.97
N ILE A 486 7.81 14.94 7.63
CA ILE A 486 8.32 13.76 6.97
C ILE A 486 7.60 12.53 7.51
N ASP A 487 6.96 11.81 6.60
CA ASP A 487 6.29 10.55 6.84
C ASP A 487 6.88 9.50 5.91
N SER A 488 7.44 8.43 6.49
CA SER A 488 8.24 7.47 5.74
C SER A 488 8.39 6.16 6.50
N GLY A 489 8.40 5.08 5.75
CA GLY A 489 8.64 3.75 6.29
C GLY A 489 9.50 2.89 5.36
N ALA A 490 9.86 1.71 5.83
CA ALA A 490 10.71 0.78 5.11
C ALA A 490 10.22 -0.66 5.23
N GLN A 491 10.47 -1.43 4.18
CA GLN A 491 10.35 -2.88 4.14
C GLN A 491 11.68 -3.51 4.48
N TYR A 492 11.76 -4.18 5.63
CA TYR A 492 12.86 -5.04 6.01
C TYR A 492 12.41 -6.50 5.93
N LEU A 493 13.32 -7.44 5.69
CA LEU A 493 12.96 -8.87 5.65
C LEU A 493 12.26 -9.37 6.91
N ASP A 494 12.49 -8.72 8.04
CA ASP A 494 11.96 -9.08 9.35
C ASP A 494 10.88 -8.13 9.88
N GLY A 495 10.42 -7.13 9.08
CA GLY A 495 9.35 -6.24 9.48
C GLY A 495 9.12 -5.07 8.54
N THR A 496 7.99 -4.40 8.72
CA THR A 496 7.61 -3.17 8.03
C THR A 496 7.60 -2.02 9.03
N THR A 497 8.19 -0.86 8.69
CA THR A 497 8.19 0.32 9.56
C THR A 497 7.34 1.43 8.97
N ASP A 498 6.87 2.30 9.85
CA ASP A 498 6.12 3.50 9.56
C ASP A 498 6.35 4.55 10.64
N ILE A 499 6.62 5.79 10.24
CA ILE A 499 6.92 6.88 11.16
C ILE A 499 6.66 8.24 10.53
N THR A 500 5.96 9.10 11.24
CA THR A 500 5.88 10.53 10.91
C THR A 500 6.49 11.41 12.00
N ARG A 501 7.25 12.41 11.58
CA ARG A 501 7.70 13.53 12.43
C ARG A 501 7.45 14.86 11.75
N THR A 502 6.99 15.83 12.53
CA THR A 502 6.96 17.24 12.16
C THR A 502 8.04 17.98 12.89
N ILE A 503 8.84 18.76 12.17
CA ILE A 503 10.08 19.38 12.63
C ILE A 503 10.02 20.87 12.29
N ALA A 504 10.37 21.74 13.26
CA ALA A 504 10.48 23.17 13.03
C ALA A 504 11.81 23.54 12.36
N VAL A 505 11.78 24.34 11.32
CA VAL A 505 12.96 24.94 10.71
C VAL A 505 13.09 26.38 11.20
N GLY A 506 13.68 26.55 12.38
CA GLY A 506 13.69 27.82 13.10
C GLY A 506 12.49 27.97 14.04
N ASP A 507 11.91 29.17 14.14
CA ASP A 507 10.73 29.41 14.98
C ASP A 507 9.46 29.48 14.13
N PRO A 508 8.53 28.51 14.28
CA PRO A 508 7.31 28.45 13.47
C PRO A 508 6.16 29.28 14.07
N GLY A 509 6.38 29.92 15.22
CA GLY A 509 5.38 30.71 15.94
C GLY A 509 4.48 29.89 16.88
N ASP A 510 3.82 30.63 17.80
CA ASP A 510 3.05 30.03 18.91
C ASP A 510 1.81 29.24 18.43
N GLU A 511 1.19 29.65 17.35
CA GLU A 511 0.03 28.94 16.77
C GLU A 511 0.41 27.50 16.41
N ALA A 512 1.49 27.33 15.66
CA ALA A 512 1.96 26.03 15.24
C ALA A 512 2.37 25.14 16.44
N LYS A 513 3.03 25.72 17.42
CA LYS A 513 3.39 25.02 18.68
C LYS A 513 2.15 24.58 19.46
N ASN A 514 1.09 25.40 19.48
CA ASN A 514 -0.16 25.04 20.14
C ASN A 514 -0.82 23.81 19.48
N TYR A 515 -0.94 23.80 18.16
CA TYR A 515 -1.49 22.64 17.43
C TYR A 515 -0.60 21.42 17.57
N PHE A 516 0.71 21.56 17.45
CA PHE A 516 1.65 20.45 17.66
C PHE A 516 1.49 19.80 19.03
N THR A 517 1.43 20.63 20.08
CA THR A 517 1.28 20.13 21.45
C THR A 517 -0.04 19.40 21.62
N ARG A 518 -1.14 19.85 21.01
CA ARG A 518 -2.44 19.16 21.05
C ARG A 518 -2.44 17.86 20.28
N VAL A 519 -1.78 17.79 19.12
CA VAL A 519 -1.58 16.53 18.40
C VAL A 519 -0.77 15.56 19.24
N LEU A 520 0.31 16.04 19.90
CA LEU A 520 1.11 15.23 20.83
C LEU A 520 0.30 14.71 22.01
N LYS A 521 -0.59 15.53 22.60
CA LYS A 521 -1.50 15.08 23.67
C LYS A 521 -2.40 13.94 23.19
N GLY A 522 -2.97 14.06 21.99
CA GLY A 522 -3.78 13.00 21.38
C GLY A 522 -2.97 11.72 21.14
N HIS A 523 -1.74 11.86 20.64
CA HIS A 523 -0.80 10.75 20.46
C HIS A 523 -0.50 10.03 21.79
N ILE A 524 -0.18 10.78 22.84
CA ILE A 524 0.09 10.25 24.19
C ILE A 524 -1.15 9.56 24.76
N ALA A 525 -2.34 10.14 24.57
CA ALA A 525 -3.60 9.57 25.08
C ALA A 525 -3.86 8.16 24.52
N ILE A 526 -3.61 7.93 23.22
CA ILE A 526 -3.67 6.58 22.64
C ILE A 526 -2.55 5.69 23.19
N ALA A 527 -1.30 6.14 23.10
CA ALA A 527 -0.14 5.33 23.45
C ALA A 527 -0.12 4.87 24.92
N SER A 528 -0.71 5.65 25.83
CA SER A 528 -0.80 5.35 27.25
C SER A 528 -2.11 4.67 27.66
N SER A 529 -3.05 4.46 26.72
CA SER A 529 -4.37 3.93 27.07
C SER A 529 -4.31 2.48 27.51
N LYS A 530 -5.18 2.15 28.51
CA LYS A 530 -5.46 0.79 28.96
C LYS A 530 -6.94 0.54 28.76
N PHE A 531 -7.28 -0.59 28.14
CA PHE A 531 -8.65 -0.86 27.73
C PHE A 531 -9.00 -2.34 27.91
N PRO A 532 -10.30 -2.68 28.12
CA PRO A 532 -10.71 -4.06 28.30
C PRO A 532 -10.59 -4.88 27.00
N VAL A 533 -10.37 -6.18 27.14
CA VAL A 533 -10.51 -7.14 26.04
C VAL A 533 -11.89 -6.98 25.39
N GLY A 534 -11.94 -6.99 24.06
CA GLY A 534 -13.16 -6.76 23.29
C GLY A 534 -13.31 -5.32 22.78
N THR A 535 -12.44 -4.39 23.20
CA THR A 535 -12.41 -3.02 22.68
C THR A 535 -11.93 -3.02 21.23
N ASN A 536 -12.62 -2.28 20.37
CA ASN A 536 -12.19 -1.99 19.01
C ASN A 536 -11.60 -0.57 18.88
N GLY A 537 -10.91 -0.30 17.78
CA GLY A 537 -10.20 0.97 17.62
C GLY A 537 -11.13 2.19 17.48
N SER A 538 -12.38 2.04 17.01
CA SER A 538 -13.31 3.17 16.93
C SER A 538 -13.71 3.71 18.31
N GLN A 539 -13.62 2.89 19.36
CA GLN A 539 -13.84 3.33 20.74
C GLN A 539 -12.68 4.16 21.30
N LEU A 540 -11.48 4.03 20.73
CA LEU A 540 -10.27 4.75 21.17
C LEU A 540 -10.02 6.02 20.36
N ASP A 541 -10.50 6.13 19.12
CA ASP A 541 -10.22 7.24 18.19
C ASP A 541 -10.50 8.63 18.79
N ALA A 542 -11.58 8.76 19.56
CA ALA A 542 -11.94 10.01 20.23
C ALA A 542 -10.88 10.52 21.22
N LEU A 543 -10.06 9.63 21.82
CA LEU A 543 -8.98 10.02 22.74
C LEU A 543 -7.91 10.83 22.01
N ALA A 544 -7.58 10.47 20.77
CA ALA A 544 -6.62 11.19 19.96
C ALA A 544 -7.14 12.56 19.51
N ARG A 545 -8.44 12.68 19.28
CA ARG A 545 -9.07 13.90 18.74
C ARG A 545 -9.46 14.92 19.80
N ALA A 546 -9.75 14.47 21.02
CA ALA A 546 -10.27 15.32 22.09
C ALA A 546 -9.45 16.60 22.35
N PRO A 547 -8.10 16.59 22.33
CA PRO A 547 -7.33 17.83 22.52
C PRO A 547 -7.51 18.85 21.38
N LEU A 548 -7.77 18.41 20.15
CA LEU A 548 -8.08 19.29 19.00
C LEU A 548 -9.52 19.76 19.05
N TRP A 549 -10.49 18.90 19.35
CA TRP A 549 -11.89 19.25 19.50
C TRP A 549 -12.12 20.35 20.53
N ALA A 550 -11.31 20.37 21.62
CA ALA A 550 -11.37 21.40 22.64
C ALA A 550 -11.13 22.83 22.11
N ILE A 551 -10.56 22.96 20.91
CA ILE A 551 -10.36 24.27 20.24
C ILE A 551 -11.08 24.37 18.89
N GLY A 552 -12.02 23.45 18.61
CA GLY A 552 -12.78 23.45 17.36
C GLY A 552 -12.02 22.94 16.14
N ALA A 553 -10.91 22.18 16.31
CA ALA A 553 -10.12 21.60 15.25
C ALA A 553 -10.30 20.07 15.17
N ASP A 554 -10.03 19.48 14.01
CA ASP A 554 -10.04 18.03 13.76
C ASP A 554 -9.15 17.71 12.56
N TYR A 555 -9.02 16.41 12.22
CA TYR A 555 -8.38 15.90 11.01
C TYR A 555 -9.24 14.83 10.34
N ASP A 556 -9.07 14.66 9.01
CA ASP A 556 -10.00 13.90 8.16
C ASP A 556 -9.50 12.49 7.78
N HIS A 557 -8.39 12.02 8.35
CA HIS A 557 -7.92 10.65 8.19
C HIS A 557 -8.14 9.79 9.44
N GLY A 558 -7.87 8.50 9.36
CA GLY A 558 -7.87 7.59 10.51
C GLY A 558 -6.76 7.94 11.50
N THR A 559 -6.96 7.65 12.77
CA THR A 559 -5.92 7.80 13.80
C THR A 559 -4.89 6.69 13.72
N GLY A 560 -5.23 5.56 13.08
CA GLY A 560 -4.28 4.47 12.90
C GLY A 560 -4.87 3.30 12.10
N HIS A 561 -3.97 2.53 11.53
CA HIS A 561 -4.22 1.34 10.72
C HIS A 561 -3.36 0.18 11.21
N GLY A 562 -3.70 -1.05 10.83
CA GLY A 562 -2.83 -2.19 11.04
C GLY A 562 -1.59 -2.15 10.14
N VAL A 563 -0.55 -2.87 10.53
CA VAL A 563 0.71 -2.95 9.77
C VAL A 563 1.15 -4.40 9.62
N GLY A 564 1.59 -4.77 8.43
CA GLY A 564 2.10 -6.10 8.09
C GLY A 564 3.51 -6.38 8.64
N SER A 565 3.96 -7.61 8.48
CA SER A 565 5.35 -8.02 8.73
C SER A 565 6.02 -8.39 7.41
N TYR A 566 6.79 -7.45 6.85
CA TYR A 566 7.28 -7.50 5.47
C TYR A 566 6.14 -7.78 4.48
N LEU A 567 5.05 -7.02 4.66
CA LEU A 567 3.83 -7.00 3.84
C LEU A 567 3.32 -5.56 3.71
N GLY A 568 2.02 -5.36 3.48
CA GLY A 568 1.44 -4.03 3.35
C GLY A 568 1.66 -3.16 4.61
N VAL A 569 2.03 -1.90 4.41
CA VAL A 569 2.08 -0.92 5.51
C VAL A 569 0.68 -0.68 6.05
N HIS A 570 -0.32 -0.60 5.19
CA HIS A 570 -1.73 -0.60 5.55
C HIS A 570 -2.28 -2.03 5.54
N GLU A 571 -2.38 -2.66 6.69
CA GLU A 571 -2.90 -4.02 6.83
C GLU A 571 -4.11 -4.06 7.76
N GLY A 572 -5.25 -4.53 7.22
CA GLY A 572 -6.44 -4.79 8.05
C GLY A 572 -6.34 -6.13 8.83
N PRO A 573 -7.38 -6.47 9.61
CA PRO A 573 -8.70 -5.80 9.69
C PRO A 573 -8.84 -4.74 10.80
N GLN A 574 -7.85 -4.63 11.72
CA GLN A 574 -7.88 -3.66 12.81
C GLN A 574 -7.52 -2.25 12.33
N ARG A 575 -8.15 -1.24 12.91
CA ARG A 575 -7.83 0.18 12.70
C ARG A 575 -8.33 1.03 13.85
N ILE A 576 -7.79 2.22 14.03
CA ILE A 576 -8.28 3.27 14.94
C ILE A 576 -8.82 4.40 14.07
N SER A 577 -10.14 4.60 14.03
CA SER A 577 -10.77 5.63 13.19
C SER A 577 -12.19 5.95 13.62
N LYS A 578 -12.74 7.08 13.15
CA LYS A 578 -14.16 7.47 13.35
C LYS A 578 -15.14 6.41 12.82
N LEU A 579 -14.75 5.71 11.75
CA LEU A 579 -15.63 4.72 11.12
C LEU A 579 -15.76 3.49 12.01
N PRO A 580 -16.98 2.97 12.21
CA PRO A 580 -17.21 1.77 13.01
C PRO A 580 -16.36 0.60 12.52
N ASN A 581 -15.80 -0.15 13.47
CA ASN A 581 -15.07 -1.39 13.22
C ASN A 581 -15.53 -2.44 14.22
N SER A 582 -15.97 -3.61 13.75
CA SER A 582 -16.36 -4.73 14.60
C SER A 582 -15.20 -5.56 15.13
N VAL A 583 -14.00 -5.36 14.57
CA VAL A 583 -12.82 -6.13 14.96
C VAL A 583 -12.21 -5.59 16.25
N SER A 584 -12.23 -6.42 17.28
CA SER A 584 -11.58 -6.11 18.55
C SER A 584 -10.06 -6.16 18.43
N LEU A 585 -9.38 -5.24 19.09
CA LEU A 585 -7.93 -5.27 19.23
C LEU A 585 -7.50 -6.50 20.06
N GLN A 586 -6.47 -7.21 19.59
CA GLN A 586 -5.98 -8.43 20.24
C GLN A 586 -4.45 -8.38 20.41
N PRO A 587 -3.91 -9.03 21.44
CA PRO A 587 -2.46 -9.12 21.63
C PRO A 587 -1.74 -9.63 20.38
N GLY A 588 -0.63 -8.96 20.01
CA GLY A 588 0.14 -9.25 18.81
C GLY A 588 -0.29 -8.44 17.58
N MET A 589 -1.42 -7.74 17.60
CA MET A 589 -1.78 -6.80 16.54
C MET A 589 -0.88 -5.56 16.59
N ILE A 590 -0.45 -5.08 15.44
CA ILE A 590 0.28 -3.82 15.29
C ILE A 590 -0.70 -2.78 14.74
N VAL A 591 -0.66 -1.56 15.27
CA VAL A 591 -1.43 -0.43 14.78
C VAL A 591 -0.58 0.83 14.75
N SER A 592 -0.79 1.70 13.77
CA SER A 592 -0.26 3.05 13.80
C SER A 592 -1.02 3.92 14.83
N ASN A 593 -0.38 4.99 15.29
CA ASN A 593 -0.95 6.03 16.13
C ASN A 593 -0.45 7.36 15.58
N GLU A 594 -1.24 7.97 14.69
CA GLU A 594 -0.83 9.04 13.78
C GLU A 594 -1.78 10.26 13.76
N PRO A 595 -2.22 10.79 14.91
CA PRO A 595 -3.03 12.00 14.90
C PRO A 595 -2.31 13.15 14.20
N GLY A 596 -3.09 14.07 13.58
CA GLY A 596 -2.55 15.17 12.83
C GLY A 596 -3.41 16.43 12.89
N TYR A 597 -2.91 17.51 12.30
CA TYR A 597 -3.63 18.76 12.03
C TYR A 597 -3.07 19.39 10.75
N TYR A 598 -3.95 19.87 9.87
CA TYR A 598 -3.56 20.38 8.56
C TYR A 598 -4.24 21.72 8.29
N LYS A 599 -3.40 22.77 8.11
CA LYS A 599 -3.85 24.13 7.77
C LYS A 599 -3.56 24.39 6.30
N SER A 600 -4.60 24.31 5.48
CA SER A 600 -4.49 24.49 4.03
C SER A 600 -3.69 25.75 3.68
N GLY A 601 -2.73 25.62 2.75
CA GLY A 601 -1.87 26.69 2.29
C GLY A 601 -0.83 27.17 3.30
N ALA A 602 -0.69 26.53 4.48
CA ALA A 602 0.24 26.93 5.53
C ALA A 602 1.18 25.79 5.98
N TYR A 603 0.66 24.77 6.65
CA TYR A 603 1.48 23.66 7.16
C TYR A 603 0.65 22.44 7.56
N GLY A 604 1.28 21.30 7.69
CA GLY A 604 0.74 20.09 8.30
C GLY A 604 1.53 19.64 9.53
N ILE A 605 0.85 19.00 10.46
CA ILE A 605 1.40 18.36 11.64
C ILE A 605 0.87 16.93 11.68
N ARG A 606 1.75 15.92 11.70
CA ARG A 606 1.45 14.53 12.02
C ARG A 606 2.55 13.98 12.91
N LEU A 607 2.15 13.26 13.96
CA LEU A 607 3.05 12.64 14.92
C LEU A 607 2.67 11.16 15.00
N GLU A 608 3.57 10.29 14.54
CA GLU A 608 3.27 8.89 14.40
C GLU A 608 4.30 7.98 15.05
N ASN A 609 3.78 6.96 15.70
CA ASN A 609 4.52 5.77 16.12
C ASN A 609 3.66 4.51 15.84
N LEU A 610 4.31 3.39 15.61
CA LEU A 610 3.67 2.08 15.63
C LEU A 610 3.58 1.53 17.04
N LEU A 611 2.45 0.90 17.34
CA LEU A 611 2.11 0.32 18.63
C LEU A 611 1.81 -1.17 18.48
N VAL A 612 2.26 -1.99 19.43
CA VAL A 612 1.87 -3.40 19.56
C VAL A 612 0.84 -3.53 20.67
N VAL A 613 -0.29 -4.15 20.39
CA VAL A 613 -1.29 -4.50 21.40
C VAL A 613 -0.75 -5.62 22.27
N GLN A 614 -0.78 -5.45 23.58
CA GLN A 614 -0.33 -6.44 24.55
C GLN A 614 -1.31 -6.63 25.70
N SER A 615 -1.23 -7.77 26.38
CA SER A 615 -1.98 -8.00 27.61
C SER A 615 -1.43 -7.15 28.75
N GLU A 616 -2.32 -6.53 29.51
CA GLU A 616 -1.97 -5.68 30.66
C GLU A 616 -2.43 -6.32 31.96
N ILE A 617 -1.52 -6.41 32.92
CA ILE A 617 -1.84 -6.94 34.27
C ILE A 617 -2.07 -5.77 35.20
N ILE A 618 -3.31 -5.52 35.58
CA ILE A 618 -3.67 -4.52 36.57
C ILE A 618 -4.07 -5.27 37.86
N PRO A 619 -3.38 -5.04 39.00
CA PRO A 619 -3.74 -5.66 40.27
C PRO A 619 -5.22 -5.40 40.63
N ASN A 620 -5.91 -6.44 41.02
CA ASN A 620 -7.35 -6.42 41.38
C ASN A 620 -8.29 -5.99 40.24
N SER A 621 -7.86 -6.13 38.99
CA SER A 621 -8.70 -5.83 37.81
C SER A 621 -9.90 -6.82 37.76
N GLU A 622 -11.12 -6.32 37.58
CA GLU A 622 -12.31 -7.12 37.38
C GLU A 622 -12.39 -7.71 35.94
N ARG A 623 -11.59 -7.21 35.02
CA ARG A 623 -11.59 -7.61 33.62
C ARG A 623 -10.17 -7.83 33.10
N ALA A 624 -10.04 -8.68 32.09
CA ALA A 624 -8.81 -8.78 31.33
C ALA A 624 -8.57 -7.46 30.55
N MET A 625 -7.39 -6.90 30.70
CA MET A 625 -7.05 -5.61 30.15
C MET A 625 -5.95 -5.72 29.09
N LEU A 626 -5.93 -4.77 28.19
CA LEU A 626 -4.93 -4.57 27.14
C LEU A 626 -4.28 -3.18 27.29
N SER A 627 -3.09 -3.06 26.74
CA SER A 627 -2.34 -1.80 26.60
C SER A 627 -1.56 -1.81 25.29
N PHE A 628 -0.83 -0.74 25.05
CA PHE A 628 0.06 -0.61 23.91
C PHE A 628 1.53 -0.58 24.34
N GLU A 629 2.39 -1.23 23.54
CA GLU A 629 3.84 -1.07 23.54
C GLU A 629 4.22 -0.20 22.34
N THR A 630 4.86 0.95 22.57
CA THR A 630 5.41 1.78 21.49
C THR A 630 6.70 1.17 20.96
N ILE A 631 6.77 0.86 19.66
CA ILE A 631 7.93 0.22 19.04
C ILE A 631 8.72 1.15 18.12
N THR A 632 8.14 2.24 17.62
CA THR A 632 8.86 3.25 16.84
C THR A 632 9.79 4.05 17.75
N LEU A 633 11.02 4.29 17.30
CA LEU A 633 12.10 4.90 18.09
C LEU A 633 12.67 6.14 17.39
N ALA A 634 12.08 7.31 17.64
CA ALA A 634 12.61 8.61 17.21
C ALA A 634 12.12 9.73 18.14
N PRO A 635 12.93 10.77 18.42
CA PRO A 635 12.47 11.87 19.25
C PRO A 635 11.37 12.68 18.59
N PHE A 636 10.50 13.29 19.42
CA PHE A 636 9.64 14.38 19.02
C PHE A 636 10.40 15.71 19.14
N ASP A 637 10.07 16.69 18.29
CA ASP A 637 10.71 18.01 18.34
C ASP A 637 10.28 18.78 19.58
N ARG A 638 11.16 18.86 20.56
CA ARG A 638 10.92 19.53 21.85
C ARG A 638 10.69 21.04 21.70
N SER A 639 11.26 21.66 20.68
CA SER A 639 11.10 23.10 20.42
C SER A 639 9.67 23.50 20.05
N MET A 640 8.87 22.49 19.62
CA MET A 640 7.46 22.65 19.26
C MET A 640 6.50 22.48 20.45
N ILE A 641 6.99 22.11 21.62
CA ILE A 641 6.15 21.74 22.77
C ILE A 641 5.94 22.94 23.70
N LEU A 642 4.69 23.29 23.91
CA LEU A 642 4.28 24.24 24.95
C LEU A 642 4.07 23.49 26.27
N ASN A 643 5.05 23.60 27.17
CA ASN A 643 5.07 22.87 28.43
C ASN A 643 3.87 23.11 29.33
N GLU A 644 3.27 24.28 29.25
CA GLU A 644 2.08 24.69 30.00
C GLU A 644 0.79 23.99 29.54
N LEU A 645 0.78 23.43 28.34
CA LEU A 645 -0.35 22.65 27.84
C LEU A 645 -0.27 21.17 28.21
N LEU A 646 0.89 20.66 28.62
CA LEU A 646 1.07 19.27 29.02
C LEU A 646 0.80 19.09 30.52
N GLU A 647 0.06 18.02 30.83
CA GLU A 647 -0.12 17.56 32.21
C GLU A 647 1.11 16.74 32.70
N ASP A 648 1.26 16.58 33.99
CA ASP A 648 2.44 15.89 34.57
C ASP A 648 2.59 14.44 34.09
N HIS A 649 1.48 13.74 33.87
CA HIS A 649 1.50 12.37 33.33
C HIS A 649 1.94 12.32 31.87
N GLU A 650 1.58 13.34 31.06
CA GLU A 650 2.00 13.45 29.65
C GLU A 650 3.49 13.78 29.53
N LYS A 651 3.99 14.69 30.37
CA LYS A 651 5.44 14.99 30.48
C LYS A 651 6.21 13.74 30.91
N SER A 652 5.71 13.02 31.91
CA SER A 652 6.31 11.78 32.38
C SER A 652 6.37 10.72 31.28
N TRP A 653 5.28 10.55 30.52
CA TRP A 653 5.25 9.63 29.38
C TRP A 653 6.31 10.01 28.33
N LEU A 654 6.37 11.27 27.93
CA LEU A 654 7.31 11.75 26.91
C LEU A 654 8.76 11.60 27.36
N ASN A 655 9.09 11.98 28.61
CA ASN A 655 10.42 11.83 29.16
C ASN A 655 10.87 10.36 29.22
N ASN A 656 9.96 9.45 29.59
CA ASN A 656 10.21 8.00 29.60
C ASN A 656 10.41 7.45 28.18
N TYR A 657 9.60 7.89 27.23
CA TYR A 657 9.73 7.51 25.82
C TYR A 657 11.08 8.00 25.25
N HIS A 658 11.46 9.26 25.47
CA HIS A 658 12.76 9.79 25.04
C HIS A 658 13.94 9.06 25.72
N ALA A 659 13.83 8.72 26.99
CA ALA A 659 14.84 7.90 27.68
C ALA A 659 14.95 6.50 27.06
N TRP A 660 13.82 5.89 26.67
CA TRP A 660 13.79 4.60 25.99
C TRP A 660 14.44 4.68 24.59
N VAL A 661 14.12 5.71 23.80
CA VAL A 661 14.75 5.99 22.50
C VAL A 661 16.27 6.07 22.64
N ARG A 662 16.77 6.87 23.60
CA ARG A 662 18.22 6.97 23.88
C ARG A 662 18.83 5.61 24.20
N LYS A 663 18.22 4.87 25.11
CA LYS A 663 18.72 3.57 25.56
C LYS A 663 18.89 2.58 24.40
N GLN A 664 17.92 2.57 23.48
CA GLN A 664 17.95 1.62 22.35
C GLN A 664 18.90 2.06 21.24
N LEU A 665 18.98 3.34 20.94
CA LEU A 665 19.66 3.80 19.73
C LEU A 665 21.11 4.24 19.93
N LEU A 666 21.52 4.75 21.11
CA LEU A 666 22.88 5.20 21.36
C LEU A 666 23.97 4.18 20.99
N PRO A 667 23.80 2.86 21.25
CA PRO A 667 24.82 1.87 20.87
C PRO A 667 25.05 1.73 19.36
N LEU A 668 24.11 2.22 18.52
CA LEU A 668 24.12 2.09 17.07
C LEU A 668 24.55 3.38 16.34
N LEU A 669 24.75 4.46 17.09
CA LEU A 669 25.01 5.79 16.53
C LEU A 669 26.49 6.16 16.63
N SER A 670 26.94 7.06 15.74
CA SER A 670 28.23 7.71 15.88
C SER A 670 28.25 8.63 17.11
N THR A 671 29.44 9.03 17.59
CA THR A 671 29.57 9.97 18.71
C THR A 671 28.79 11.26 18.48
N ASN A 672 28.81 11.81 17.24
CA ASN A 672 28.12 13.06 16.92
C ASN A 672 26.59 12.86 16.86
N ASP A 673 26.11 11.78 16.22
CA ASP A 673 24.68 11.47 16.18
C ASP A 673 24.15 11.16 17.58
N GLY A 674 24.94 10.47 18.41
CA GLY A 674 24.60 10.18 19.79
C GLY A 674 24.53 11.43 20.67
N ALA A 675 25.48 12.36 20.53
CA ALA A 675 25.45 13.64 21.25
C ALA A 675 24.21 14.46 20.85
N TRP A 676 23.88 14.53 19.56
CA TRP A 676 22.65 15.17 19.08
C TRP A 676 21.39 14.50 19.65
N LEU A 677 21.33 13.17 19.68
CA LEU A 677 20.17 12.45 20.24
C LEU A 677 20.01 12.74 21.76
N ILE A 678 21.10 12.82 22.51
CA ILE A 678 21.06 13.16 23.95
C ILE A 678 20.40 14.53 24.13
N ASP A 679 20.86 15.53 23.38
CA ASP A 679 20.30 16.89 23.41
C ASP A 679 18.83 16.92 23.01
N ALA A 680 18.49 16.29 21.87
CA ALA A 680 17.12 16.24 21.34
C ALA A 680 16.13 15.53 22.26
N THR A 681 16.59 14.74 23.20
CA THR A 681 15.77 13.93 24.11
C THR A 681 15.90 14.27 25.58
N GLU A 682 16.52 15.41 25.94
CA GLU A 682 16.54 15.89 27.32
C GLU A 682 15.12 15.98 27.92
N PRO A 683 14.93 15.75 29.22
CA PRO A 683 13.63 15.91 29.86
C PRO A 683 13.04 17.31 29.68
N LEU A 684 11.69 17.38 29.63
CA LEU A 684 10.95 18.65 29.68
C LEU A 684 10.92 19.20 31.10
#